data_f6e37259b26f0ee5b7ac279d56b228e9
#
_entry.id   f6e37259b26f0ee5b7ac279d56b228e9
#
_cell.length_a   1.000
_cell.length_b   1.000
_cell.length_c   1.000
_cell.angle_alpha   90.00
_cell.angle_beta   90.00
_cell.angle_gamma   90.00
#
_symmetry.space_group_name_H-M   'P 1'
#
loop_
_entity.id
_entity.type
_entity.pdbx_description
1 polymer ?
#
loop_
_entity_poly.entity_id
_entity_poly.type
_entity_poly.pdbx_seq_one_letter_code
_entity_poly.pdbx_strand_id
1 'polypeptide(L)'
;MGKKVKKESEPFSKDVFDPLPIESRTAATAVLMLRSPEEDVLAKACEAIHKFAEKGDENKTSLMCLGAVEPLSRLISHEDRTVRRNAVMALGVMASNNEVKKCLKKLDVIPAVISKLSPEENVVVQEFATLCLTSLSVDFCYKVQIFEHKGLEPLIQLLSSPDPDVKKNSVECIFNLVQDFQNRAAVQHLNGLPPLLELLRSEFPAIQQLALRTIENITTDSETRVAFRNIQGFDRILEILGTKEFSDLHEGALRVISNCLEDNESMQLIQTMGGLEQLLQFVGTSTLPEAQANAVKVVARMAQSGENRKILHERNVEKTLTDLLMQENESVRTAACQAVATVSKNLSSRETFRSLDAIKPIVQLLNSEGSELRMAAAEALSSLTSDNNLNAYAIYEAEGDKLLVRQLRDSCMGAAVYAASVLTNMASQEELRRSILAHEAMPALVELLQSTDNNILISATQTVASLACDAEARMELRTVGGLSPLVQLLKSINAEIRRNASWAISVCANDEITALELCNAGALEILQEIRLSPNRNNKFSELALQKLLNSNLSLKYSLTGHLSASDVTTDGFYDPGQIRMGHQVPTLEEISKQVVNKRRATIAVNGKPLDQFITKEPDDCKQDSPTETTASSVLSSKRSSKTPSKMKGKGNKEDEKRKDEDEYKPQPEMVVDEAWSLPYDAAFHNLVKEAVESISPLQDVAKMYTALAMLVCDAMGGKVEPDKLHDFLWELHISELKVEACSNIVLIGKIKKGTFFHRALLYKVLADRIGLSCSLIRGEYNRAWNEIFITSPKKTYGYSQPECYIIDLMHQPGNLMKSNSPAALAYQTI
;
A
#
# COMPACT_ATOMS: atom_id res chain seq x y z
N MET A 1 -70.14 0.98 -6.40
CA MET A 1 -71.35 1.57 -6.97
C MET A 1 -71.28 3.09 -6.86
N GLY A 2 -70.86 3.80 -7.90
CA GLY A 2 -70.79 5.24 -7.97
C GLY A 2 -71.50 5.70 -9.21
N LYS A 3 -72.56 6.49 -9.01
CA LYS A 3 -73.47 7.01 -10.05
C LYS A 3 -72.69 7.95 -11.00
N LYS A 4 -72.82 7.70 -12.29
CA LYS A 4 -72.46 8.67 -13.36
C LYS A 4 -73.56 9.77 -13.35
N VAL A 5 -73.19 11.02 -13.12
CA VAL A 5 -73.99 12.18 -13.37
C VAL A 5 -73.83 12.56 -14.83
N LYS A 6 -74.92 12.49 -15.59
CA LYS A 6 -75.02 13.04 -16.94
C LYS A 6 -75.02 14.57 -16.85
N LYS A 7 -74.10 15.26 -17.43
CA LYS A 7 -74.23 16.69 -17.75
C LYS A 7 -75.03 16.84 -19.02
N GLU A 8 -76.12 17.59 -18.90
CA GLU A 8 -76.94 18.02 -20.00
C GLU A 8 -76.20 18.99 -20.89
N SER A 9 -76.26 18.76 -22.19
CA SER A 9 -75.66 19.62 -23.23
C SER A 9 -76.49 20.87 -23.46
N GLU A 10 -75.90 22.05 -23.32
CA GLU A 10 -76.46 23.33 -23.77
C GLU A 10 -76.62 23.38 -25.31
N PRO A 11 -77.63 24.07 -25.87
CA PRO A 11 -77.84 24.09 -27.30
C PRO A 11 -76.82 24.97 -28.00
N PHE A 12 -76.17 24.42 -29.03
CA PHE A 12 -75.18 25.09 -29.90
C PHE A 12 -75.83 26.26 -30.67
N SER A 13 -75.20 27.44 -30.60
CA SER A 13 -75.47 28.62 -31.48
C SER A 13 -74.93 28.26 -32.90
N LYS A 14 -75.78 28.47 -33.88
CA LYS A 14 -75.65 28.07 -35.28
C LYS A 14 -74.57 28.82 -36.14
N ASP A 15 -73.81 29.78 -35.56
CA ASP A 15 -72.93 30.68 -36.32
C ASP A 15 -71.44 30.67 -35.92
N VAL A 16 -71.01 29.67 -35.18
CA VAL A 16 -69.60 29.45 -34.96
C VAL A 16 -69.20 28.20 -35.73
N PHE A 17 -68.32 28.37 -36.72
CA PHE A 17 -67.64 27.28 -37.44
C PHE A 17 -66.78 26.50 -36.44
N ASP A 18 -67.37 25.45 -35.92
CA ASP A 18 -66.64 24.54 -35.00
C ASP A 18 -65.86 23.58 -35.88
N PRO A 19 -64.50 23.65 -35.89
CA PRO A 19 -63.73 22.72 -36.66
C PRO A 19 -63.97 21.32 -36.14
N LEU A 20 -64.27 20.41 -37.07
CA LEU A 20 -64.45 18.99 -36.78
C LEU A 20 -63.32 18.50 -35.85
N PRO A 21 -63.66 17.72 -34.83
CA PRO A 21 -62.63 17.12 -33.98
C PRO A 21 -61.69 16.26 -34.87
N ILE A 22 -60.40 16.60 -34.80
CA ILE A 22 -59.40 15.93 -35.61
C ILE A 22 -59.14 14.55 -34.99
N GLU A 23 -59.77 13.51 -35.59
CA GLU A 23 -59.50 12.13 -35.23
C GLU A 23 -58.09 11.67 -35.71
N SER A 24 -57.62 10.57 -35.19
CA SER A 24 -56.23 10.02 -35.42
C SER A 24 -55.87 9.85 -36.91
N ARG A 25 -56.83 9.63 -37.83
CA ARG A 25 -56.67 9.59 -39.29
C ARG A 25 -56.36 10.96 -39.90
N THR A 26 -56.42 12.04 -39.16
CA THR A 26 -56.24 13.40 -39.62
C THR A 26 -54.96 14.07 -39.02
N ALA A 27 -54.08 13.33 -38.34
CA ALA A 27 -52.81 13.84 -37.88
C ALA A 27 -51.97 14.47 -39.04
N ALA A 28 -51.97 13.84 -40.19
CA ALA A 28 -51.34 14.40 -41.39
C ALA A 28 -51.97 15.72 -41.85
N THR A 29 -53.30 15.87 -41.72
CA THR A 29 -53.99 17.12 -42.04
C THR A 29 -53.58 18.22 -41.07
N ALA A 30 -53.51 17.93 -39.74
CA ALA A 30 -53.05 18.90 -38.77
C ALA A 30 -51.61 19.37 -39.03
N VAL A 31 -50.71 18.45 -39.44
CA VAL A 31 -49.32 18.80 -39.81
C VAL A 31 -49.28 19.68 -41.08
N LEU A 32 -50.12 19.41 -42.11
CA LEU A 32 -50.20 20.26 -43.29
C LEU A 32 -50.73 21.69 -42.95
N MET A 33 -51.70 21.80 -42.02
CA MET A 33 -52.26 23.06 -41.57
C MET A 33 -51.24 23.96 -40.79
N LEU A 34 -50.11 23.40 -40.30
CA LEU A 34 -49.03 24.18 -39.70
C LEU A 34 -48.31 25.15 -40.65
N ARG A 35 -48.68 25.10 -41.93
CA ARG A 35 -48.18 26.00 -43.00
C ARG A 35 -49.23 27.03 -43.44
N SER A 36 -50.37 27.04 -42.82
CA SER A 36 -51.43 28.02 -43.14
C SER A 36 -50.96 29.45 -42.91
N PRO A 37 -51.42 30.42 -43.74
CA PRO A 37 -51.20 31.83 -43.46
C PRO A 37 -52.19 32.40 -42.40
N GLU A 38 -53.22 31.63 -42.00
CA GLU A 38 -54.25 32.07 -41.06
C GLU A 38 -53.92 31.68 -39.64
N GLU A 39 -53.88 32.62 -38.71
CA GLU A 39 -53.52 32.42 -37.29
C GLU A 39 -54.44 31.48 -36.55
N ASP A 40 -55.75 31.58 -36.79
CA ASP A 40 -56.77 30.68 -36.22
C ASP A 40 -56.57 29.22 -36.63
N VAL A 41 -56.18 28.98 -37.90
CA VAL A 41 -55.90 27.64 -38.40
C VAL A 41 -54.64 27.09 -37.81
N LEU A 42 -53.56 27.92 -37.69
CA LEU A 42 -52.33 27.56 -37.03
C LEU A 42 -52.55 27.18 -35.55
N ALA A 43 -53.32 28.03 -34.83
CA ALA A 43 -53.58 27.77 -33.42
C ALA A 43 -54.32 26.45 -33.19
N LYS A 44 -55.33 26.16 -33.99
CA LYS A 44 -56.12 24.92 -33.94
C LYS A 44 -55.30 23.69 -34.34
N ALA A 45 -54.41 23.82 -35.35
CA ALA A 45 -53.52 22.77 -35.78
C ALA A 45 -52.52 22.40 -34.68
N CYS A 46 -51.90 23.39 -34.03
CA CYS A 46 -50.99 23.18 -32.90
C CYS A 46 -51.71 22.53 -31.68
N GLU A 47 -52.94 22.96 -31.36
CA GLU A 47 -53.72 22.36 -30.28
C GLU A 47 -54.07 20.88 -30.61
N ALA A 48 -54.46 20.57 -31.83
CA ALA A 48 -54.76 19.22 -32.25
C ALA A 48 -53.50 18.31 -32.19
N ILE A 49 -52.34 18.83 -32.58
CA ILE A 49 -51.06 18.09 -32.46
C ILE A 49 -50.70 17.85 -31.02
N HIS A 50 -50.86 18.83 -30.14
CA HIS A 50 -50.65 18.70 -28.70
C HIS A 50 -51.50 17.57 -28.12
N LYS A 51 -52.85 17.61 -28.32
CA LYS A 51 -53.78 16.57 -27.87
C LYS A 51 -53.48 15.18 -28.44
N PHE A 52 -52.96 15.11 -29.65
CA PHE A 52 -52.59 13.85 -30.27
C PHE A 52 -51.26 13.31 -29.68
N ALA A 53 -50.27 14.17 -29.41
CA ALA A 53 -49.00 13.82 -28.85
C ALA A 53 -49.14 13.34 -27.37
N GLU A 54 -50.06 13.89 -26.59
CA GLU A 54 -50.34 13.49 -25.21
C GLU A 54 -50.82 12.04 -25.05
N LYS A 55 -51.42 11.47 -26.13
CA LYS A 55 -51.98 10.12 -26.08
C LYS A 55 -50.93 9.02 -26.00
N GLY A 56 -49.67 9.28 -26.33
CA GLY A 56 -48.59 8.29 -26.20
C GLY A 56 -47.40 8.55 -27.11
N ASP A 57 -46.34 7.73 -26.90
CA ASP A 57 -45.05 7.91 -27.54
C ASP A 57 -45.09 7.55 -29.06
N GLU A 58 -45.94 6.59 -29.43
CA GLU A 58 -46.16 6.21 -30.82
C GLU A 58 -46.73 7.37 -31.64
N ASN A 59 -47.61 8.17 -31.06
CA ASN A 59 -48.20 9.33 -31.67
C ASN A 59 -47.19 10.45 -31.89
N LYS A 60 -46.25 10.65 -30.92
CA LYS A 60 -45.15 11.58 -31.06
C LYS A 60 -44.24 11.18 -32.20
N THR A 61 -43.91 9.89 -32.32
CA THR A 61 -43.11 9.35 -33.44
C THR A 61 -43.83 9.51 -34.78
N SER A 62 -45.12 9.25 -34.81
CA SER A 62 -45.96 9.46 -36.02
C SER A 62 -45.95 10.91 -36.47
N LEU A 63 -46.19 11.86 -35.57
CA LEU A 63 -46.14 13.29 -35.86
C LEU A 63 -44.77 13.73 -36.38
N MET A 64 -43.67 13.19 -35.78
CA MET A 64 -42.34 13.46 -36.24
C MET A 64 -42.10 12.96 -37.68
N CYS A 65 -42.54 11.73 -37.98
CA CYS A 65 -42.46 11.16 -39.30
C CYS A 65 -43.26 11.95 -40.35
N LEU A 66 -44.38 12.58 -39.94
CA LEU A 66 -45.16 13.47 -40.77
C LEU A 66 -44.54 14.86 -40.97
N GLY A 67 -43.41 15.14 -40.26
CA GLY A 67 -42.66 16.40 -40.36
C GLY A 67 -43.23 17.55 -39.54
N ALA A 68 -43.90 17.27 -38.41
CA ALA A 68 -44.48 18.30 -37.51
C ALA A 68 -43.42 19.13 -36.76
N VAL A 69 -42.22 18.55 -36.49
CA VAL A 69 -41.24 19.13 -35.58
C VAL A 69 -40.68 20.46 -36.08
N GLU A 70 -40.30 20.55 -37.34
CA GLU A 70 -39.71 21.74 -37.98
C GLU A 70 -40.70 22.93 -37.99
N PRO A 71 -41.93 22.81 -38.49
CA PRO A 71 -42.90 23.90 -38.43
C PRO A 71 -43.22 24.34 -36.98
N LEU A 72 -43.40 23.41 -36.07
CA LEU A 72 -43.63 23.73 -34.66
C LEU A 72 -42.44 24.51 -34.06
N SER A 73 -41.20 24.13 -34.37
CA SER A 73 -40.03 24.85 -33.87
C SER A 73 -39.92 26.29 -34.36
N ARG A 74 -40.57 26.65 -35.50
CA ARG A 74 -40.69 28.03 -35.99
C ARG A 74 -41.84 28.76 -35.26
N LEU A 75 -42.99 28.08 -35.08
CA LEU A 75 -44.21 28.64 -34.57
C LEU A 75 -44.13 28.99 -33.05
N ILE A 76 -43.17 28.43 -32.30
CA ILE A 76 -42.92 28.83 -30.90
C ILE A 76 -42.48 30.32 -30.78
N SER A 77 -42.04 30.95 -31.89
CA SER A 77 -41.63 32.36 -31.93
C SER A 77 -42.65 33.21 -32.70
N HIS A 78 -43.88 32.70 -33.00
CA HIS A 78 -44.92 33.42 -33.72
C HIS A 78 -45.40 34.66 -32.96
N GLU A 79 -45.80 35.70 -33.66
CA GLU A 79 -46.30 36.97 -33.09
C GLU A 79 -47.63 36.80 -32.32
N ASP A 80 -48.57 36.00 -32.89
CA ASP A 80 -49.81 35.67 -32.23
C ASP A 80 -49.58 34.82 -30.97
N ARG A 81 -50.15 35.26 -29.86
CA ARG A 81 -49.99 34.65 -28.53
C ARG A 81 -50.62 33.27 -28.47
N THR A 82 -51.71 33.00 -29.18
CA THR A 82 -52.43 31.73 -29.11
C THR A 82 -51.67 30.67 -29.93
N VAL A 83 -51.22 31.05 -31.13
CA VAL A 83 -50.37 30.19 -31.97
C VAL A 83 -49.09 29.82 -31.20
N ARG A 84 -48.39 30.82 -30.65
CA ARG A 84 -47.15 30.63 -29.88
C ARG A 84 -47.37 29.69 -28.71
N ARG A 85 -48.40 29.91 -27.88
CA ARG A 85 -48.77 29.09 -26.73
C ARG A 85 -48.98 27.63 -27.14
N ASN A 86 -49.87 27.40 -28.12
CA ASN A 86 -50.24 26.05 -28.56
C ASN A 86 -49.04 25.33 -29.23
N ALA A 87 -48.18 26.04 -29.96
CA ALA A 87 -46.97 25.48 -30.50
C ALA A 87 -45.96 25.05 -29.45
N VAL A 88 -45.76 25.87 -28.38
CA VAL A 88 -44.91 25.53 -27.25
C VAL A 88 -45.47 24.33 -26.50
N MET A 89 -46.78 24.24 -26.27
CA MET A 89 -47.43 23.10 -25.66
C MET A 89 -47.18 21.81 -26.47
N ALA A 90 -47.42 21.86 -27.76
CA ALA A 90 -47.17 20.70 -28.65
C ALA A 90 -45.69 20.26 -28.63
N LEU A 91 -44.77 21.21 -28.76
CA LEU A 91 -43.36 20.94 -28.79
C LEU A 91 -42.84 20.40 -27.46
N GLY A 92 -43.31 20.96 -26.33
CA GLY A 92 -42.94 20.51 -24.98
C GLY A 92 -43.30 19.06 -24.73
N VAL A 93 -44.51 18.65 -25.08
CA VAL A 93 -44.93 17.24 -24.97
C VAL A 93 -44.16 16.32 -25.92
N MET A 94 -43.94 16.75 -27.16
CA MET A 94 -43.18 15.95 -28.15
C MET A 94 -41.73 15.77 -27.76
N ALA A 95 -41.09 16.72 -27.09
CA ALA A 95 -39.69 16.69 -26.70
C ALA A 95 -39.32 15.53 -25.75
N SER A 96 -40.30 14.87 -25.09
CA SER A 96 -40.04 13.67 -24.28
C SER A 96 -39.67 12.43 -25.11
N ASN A 97 -40.00 12.40 -26.40
CA ASN A 97 -39.69 11.28 -27.30
C ASN A 97 -38.23 11.37 -27.81
N ASN A 98 -37.49 10.25 -27.77
CA ASN A 98 -36.08 10.21 -28.13
C ASN A 98 -35.82 10.52 -29.63
N GLU A 99 -36.70 10.11 -30.53
CA GLU A 99 -36.52 10.38 -31.94
C GLU A 99 -36.82 11.86 -32.26
N VAL A 100 -37.77 12.45 -31.56
CA VAL A 100 -38.05 13.91 -31.65
C VAL A 100 -36.85 14.71 -31.12
N LYS A 101 -36.22 14.28 -30.02
CA LYS A 101 -34.98 14.92 -29.50
C LYS A 101 -33.89 14.95 -30.56
N LYS A 102 -33.66 13.83 -31.28
CA LYS A 102 -32.69 13.78 -32.40
C LYS A 102 -33.00 14.75 -33.52
N CYS A 103 -34.28 14.96 -33.83
CA CYS A 103 -34.72 15.92 -34.80
C CYS A 103 -34.52 17.37 -34.35
N LEU A 104 -34.88 17.68 -33.10
CA LEU A 104 -34.70 19.00 -32.48
C LEU A 104 -33.23 19.43 -32.43
N LYS A 105 -32.30 18.48 -32.24
CA LYS A 105 -30.87 18.75 -32.27
C LYS A 105 -30.39 19.38 -33.57
N LYS A 106 -31.01 19.05 -34.67
CA LYS A 106 -30.67 19.59 -36.03
C LYS A 106 -31.26 20.98 -36.26
N LEU A 107 -32.26 21.37 -35.51
CA LEU A 107 -33.03 22.61 -35.66
C LEU A 107 -32.60 23.76 -34.75
N ASP A 108 -31.59 23.54 -33.89
CA ASP A 108 -31.09 24.52 -32.92
C ASP A 108 -32.18 25.25 -32.15
N VAL A 109 -33.12 24.49 -31.58
CA VAL A 109 -34.35 25.03 -30.96
C VAL A 109 -34.10 25.67 -29.60
N ILE A 110 -32.97 25.40 -28.94
CA ILE A 110 -32.69 25.81 -27.56
C ILE A 110 -32.83 27.30 -27.32
N PRO A 111 -32.24 28.22 -28.12
CA PRO A 111 -32.37 29.65 -27.92
C PRO A 111 -33.84 30.11 -27.96
N ALA A 112 -34.60 29.57 -28.88
CA ALA A 112 -36.02 29.91 -29.06
C ALA A 112 -36.89 29.45 -27.85
N VAL A 113 -36.61 28.23 -27.30
CA VAL A 113 -37.32 27.74 -26.10
C VAL A 113 -36.88 28.52 -24.86
N ILE A 114 -35.60 28.86 -24.68
CA ILE A 114 -35.12 29.68 -23.57
C ILE A 114 -35.82 31.07 -23.59
N SER A 115 -36.04 31.69 -24.78
CA SER A 115 -36.75 32.97 -24.84
C SER A 115 -38.21 32.92 -24.31
N LYS A 116 -38.80 31.71 -24.18
CA LYS A 116 -40.13 31.50 -23.64
C LYS A 116 -40.20 31.35 -22.13
N LEU A 117 -39.03 31.38 -21.46
CA LEU A 117 -38.95 31.43 -20.02
C LEU A 117 -39.09 32.84 -19.44
N SER A 118 -39.21 33.88 -20.29
CA SER A 118 -39.36 35.27 -19.85
C SER A 118 -40.54 35.43 -18.88
N PRO A 119 -40.40 36.29 -17.82
CA PRO A 119 -41.52 36.63 -16.92
C PRO A 119 -42.73 37.26 -17.61
N GLU A 120 -42.54 37.80 -18.80
CA GLU A 120 -43.62 38.43 -19.59
C GLU A 120 -44.51 37.41 -20.32
N GLU A 121 -44.06 36.19 -20.46
CA GLU A 121 -44.81 35.13 -21.13
C GLU A 121 -45.88 34.53 -20.18
N ASN A 122 -46.87 33.94 -20.80
CA ASN A 122 -47.94 33.24 -20.07
C ASN A 122 -47.40 32.05 -19.32
N VAL A 123 -47.90 31.78 -18.09
CA VAL A 123 -47.52 30.69 -17.23
C VAL A 123 -47.56 29.33 -17.95
N VAL A 124 -48.60 29.09 -18.79
CA VAL A 124 -48.70 27.85 -19.61
C VAL A 124 -47.54 27.74 -20.63
N VAL A 125 -47.09 28.85 -21.21
CA VAL A 125 -45.93 28.87 -22.10
C VAL A 125 -44.68 28.54 -21.34
N GLN A 126 -44.50 29.13 -20.13
CA GLN A 126 -43.38 28.81 -19.25
C GLN A 126 -43.37 27.34 -18.83
N GLU A 127 -44.53 26.74 -18.48
CA GLU A 127 -44.67 25.34 -18.10
C GLU A 127 -44.21 24.41 -19.19
N PHE A 128 -44.70 24.57 -20.42
CA PHE A 128 -44.33 23.68 -21.51
C PHE A 128 -42.92 23.95 -22.09
N ALA A 129 -42.42 25.19 -21.95
CA ALA A 129 -41.04 25.51 -22.29
C ALA A 129 -40.08 24.88 -21.30
N THR A 130 -40.37 24.95 -20.00
CA THR A 130 -39.55 24.25 -18.97
C THR A 130 -39.66 22.75 -19.13
N LEU A 131 -40.81 22.16 -19.43
CA LEU A 131 -41.00 20.74 -19.73
C LEU A 131 -40.12 20.29 -20.94
N CYS A 132 -40.11 21.13 -21.99
CA CYS A 132 -39.26 20.88 -23.15
C CYS A 132 -37.77 20.84 -22.78
N LEU A 133 -37.30 21.86 -22.04
CA LEU A 133 -35.89 21.92 -21.58
C LEU A 133 -35.55 20.79 -20.63
N THR A 134 -36.44 20.42 -19.70
CA THR A 134 -36.25 19.27 -18.81
C THR A 134 -36.06 17.98 -19.61
N SER A 135 -36.94 17.76 -20.60
CA SER A 135 -36.82 16.58 -21.48
C SER A 135 -35.53 16.54 -22.26
N LEU A 136 -35.05 17.68 -22.75
CA LEU A 136 -33.81 17.78 -23.55
C LEU A 136 -32.56 17.71 -22.66
N SER A 137 -32.59 18.28 -21.45
CA SER A 137 -31.45 18.38 -20.53
C SER A 137 -30.91 17.03 -20.00
N VAL A 138 -31.57 15.92 -20.30
CA VAL A 138 -31.07 14.57 -20.02
C VAL A 138 -29.84 14.27 -20.89
N ASP A 139 -29.80 14.76 -22.12
CA ASP A 139 -28.70 14.53 -23.07
C ASP A 139 -27.57 15.56 -22.90
N PHE A 140 -26.33 15.10 -22.82
CA PHE A 140 -25.15 15.96 -22.60
C PHE A 140 -25.05 17.12 -23.60
N CYS A 141 -25.29 16.87 -24.89
CA CYS A 141 -25.20 17.93 -25.92
C CYS A 141 -26.15 19.09 -25.66
N TYR A 142 -27.36 18.82 -25.16
CA TYR A 142 -28.31 19.86 -24.81
C TYR A 142 -27.95 20.58 -23.52
N LYS A 143 -27.33 19.91 -22.54
CA LYS A 143 -26.79 20.57 -21.34
C LYS A 143 -25.82 21.68 -21.71
N VAL A 144 -24.88 21.39 -22.64
CA VAL A 144 -23.93 22.38 -23.13
C VAL A 144 -24.63 23.54 -23.82
N GLN A 145 -25.58 23.29 -24.72
CA GLN A 145 -26.34 24.34 -25.44
C GLN A 145 -27.15 25.21 -24.47
N ILE A 146 -27.83 24.61 -23.49
CA ILE A 146 -28.62 25.36 -22.48
C ILE A 146 -27.68 26.28 -21.68
N PHE A 147 -26.50 25.81 -21.34
CA PHE A 147 -25.47 26.61 -20.64
C PHE A 147 -24.95 27.76 -21.50
N GLU A 148 -24.54 27.48 -22.74
CA GLU A 148 -24.01 28.48 -23.69
C GLU A 148 -25.01 29.59 -23.99
N HIS A 149 -26.30 29.25 -24.11
CA HIS A 149 -27.39 30.21 -24.33
C HIS A 149 -27.97 30.80 -23.05
N LYS A 150 -27.26 30.69 -21.91
CA LYS A 150 -27.63 31.28 -20.60
C LYS A 150 -29.03 30.86 -20.11
N GLY A 151 -29.47 29.64 -20.44
CA GLY A 151 -30.79 29.15 -20.02
C GLY A 151 -30.89 28.89 -18.52
N LEU A 152 -29.78 28.77 -17.81
CA LEU A 152 -29.75 28.51 -16.37
C LEU A 152 -30.32 29.68 -15.55
N GLU A 153 -30.03 30.92 -15.95
CA GLU A 153 -30.50 32.11 -15.25
C GLU A 153 -32.04 32.23 -15.23
N PRO A 154 -32.80 32.17 -16.34
CA PRO A 154 -34.26 32.19 -16.32
C PRO A 154 -34.85 30.95 -15.63
N LEU A 155 -34.21 29.77 -15.70
CA LEU A 155 -34.67 28.59 -14.93
C LEU A 155 -34.59 28.83 -13.41
N ILE A 156 -33.51 29.48 -12.93
CA ILE A 156 -33.39 29.83 -11.50
C ILE A 156 -34.47 30.85 -11.09
N GLN A 157 -34.78 31.84 -11.92
CA GLN A 157 -35.84 32.79 -11.65
C GLN A 157 -37.22 32.10 -11.54
N LEU A 158 -37.49 31.10 -12.39
CA LEU A 158 -38.72 30.34 -12.40
C LEU A 158 -38.87 29.38 -11.21
N LEU A 159 -37.84 29.13 -10.40
CA LEU A 159 -37.97 28.42 -9.12
C LEU A 159 -38.91 29.16 -8.14
N SER A 160 -39.11 30.47 -8.32
CA SER A 160 -40.01 31.29 -7.53
C SER A 160 -41.39 31.51 -8.21
N SER A 161 -41.70 30.80 -9.33
CA SER A 161 -42.99 30.87 -9.98
C SER A 161 -44.15 30.52 -9.03
N PRO A 162 -45.31 31.12 -9.14
CA PRO A 162 -46.48 30.70 -8.36
C PRO A 162 -46.99 29.31 -8.76
N ASP A 163 -46.71 28.87 -9.98
CA ASP A 163 -47.22 27.63 -10.55
C ASP A 163 -46.32 26.44 -10.13
N PRO A 164 -46.88 25.33 -9.60
CA PRO A 164 -46.13 24.19 -9.14
C PRO A 164 -45.48 23.37 -10.28
N ASP A 165 -46.10 23.31 -11.45
CA ASP A 165 -45.56 22.55 -12.59
C ASP A 165 -44.36 23.28 -13.20
N VAL A 166 -44.43 24.62 -13.30
CA VAL A 166 -43.28 25.45 -13.69
C VAL A 166 -42.12 25.27 -12.71
N LYS A 167 -42.38 25.31 -11.38
CA LYS A 167 -41.37 25.06 -10.37
C LYS A 167 -40.73 23.68 -10.51
N LYS A 168 -41.57 22.64 -10.63
CA LYS A 168 -41.13 21.26 -10.76
C LYS A 168 -40.26 21.08 -11.99
N ASN A 169 -40.72 21.49 -13.16
CA ASN A 169 -39.97 21.36 -14.42
C ASN A 169 -38.65 22.16 -14.35
N SER A 170 -38.66 23.37 -13.78
CA SER A 170 -37.45 24.19 -13.66
C SER A 170 -36.40 23.53 -12.74
N VAL A 171 -36.78 23.05 -11.55
CA VAL A 171 -35.85 22.39 -10.63
C VAL A 171 -35.34 21.05 -11.19
N GLU A 172 -36.21 20.31 -11.91
CA GLU A 172 -35.83 19.08 -12.56
C GLU A 172 -34.80 19.32 -13.71
N CYS A 173 -35.02 20.37 -14.50
CA CYS A 173 -34.08 20.79 -15.52
C CYS A 173 -32.74 21.19 -14.89
N ILE A 174 -32.74 22.00 -13.82
CA ILE A 174 -31.51 22.39 -13.11
C ILE A 174 -30.84 21.16 -12.51
N PHE A 175 -31.59 20.23 -11.91
CA PHE A 175 -31.04 18.97 -11.43
C PHE A 175 -30.30 18.17 -12.52
N ASN A 176 -30.88 18.11 -13.72
CA ASN A 176 -30.21 17.46 -14.84
C ASN A 176 -28.94 18.22 -15.27
N LEU A 177 -28.95 19.54 -15.30
CA LEU A 177 -27.84 20.40 -15.69
C LEU A 177 -26.66 20.26 -14.71
N VAL A 178 -26.90 20.27 -13.39
CA VAL A 178 -25.85 20.22 -12.36
C VAL A 178 -25.14 18.86 -12.24
N GLN A 179 -25.54 17.86 -13.04
CA GLN A 179 -24.69 16.67 -13.23
C GLN A 179 -23.37 17.03 -13.88
N ASP A 180 -23.31 18.12 -14.64
CA ASP A 180 -22.09 18.68 -15.19
C ASP A 180 -21.48 19.74 -14.24
N PHE A 181 -20.14 19.70 -14.06
CA PHE A 181 -19.42 20.54 -13.10
C PHE A 181 -19.49 22.04 -13.41
N GLN A 182 -19.54 22.44 -14.69
CA GLN A 182 -19.64 23.86 -15.08
C GLN A 182 -20.98 24.46 -14.64
N ASN A 183 -22.05 23.68 -14.80
CA ASN A 183 -23.39 24.10 -14.35
C ASN A 183 -23.49 24.19 -12.82
N ARG A 184 -22.76 23.34 -12.07
CA ARG A 184 -22.75 23.43 -10.60
C ARG A 184 -22.24 24.77 -10.10
N ALA A 185 -21.07 25.18 -10.58
CA ALA A 185 -20.49 26.48 -10.22
C ALA A 185 -21.39 27.65 -10.68
N ALA A 186 -22.01 27.55 -11.89
CA ALA A 186 -22.88 28.59 -12.40
C ALA A 186 -24.15 28.80 -11.56
N VAL A 187 -24.74 27.74 -10.99
CA VAL A 187 -25.90 27.88 -10.07
C VAL A 187 -25.55 28.74 -8.85
N GLN A 188 -24.36 28.58 -8.29
CA GLN A 188 -23.90 29.38 -7.17
C GLN A 188 -23.70 30.84 -7.60
N HIS A 189 -23.02 31.12 -8.72
CA HIS A 189 -22.79 32.49 -9.21
C HIS A 189 -24.07 33.23 -9.58
N LEU A 190 -25.10 32.51 -10.04
CA LEU A 190 -26.42 33.06 -10.36
C LEU A 190 -27.36 33.12 -9.14
N ASN A 191 -26.82 32.95 -7.93
CA ASN A 191 -27.58 33.00 -6.68
C ASN A 191 -28.77 32.00 -6.64
N GLY A 192 -28.56 30.77 -7.16
CA GLY A 192 -29.61 29.73 -7.20
C GLY A 192 -29.85 29.02 -5.87
N LEU A 193 -28.95 29.12 -4.89
CA LEU A 193 -29.08 28.48 -3.59
C LEU A 193 -30.29 28.92 -2.76
N PRO A 194 -30.55 30.23 -2.57
CA PRO A 194 -31.70 30.68 -1.77
C PRO A 194 -33.05 30.17 -2.28
N PRO A 195 -33.38 30.25 -3.59
CA PRO A 195 -34.67 29.70 -4.07
C PRO A 195 -34.72 28.16 -3.97
N LEU A 196 -33.59 27.44 -4.10
CA LEU A 196 -33.56 26.00 -3.88
C LEU A 196 -33.84 25.62 -2.41
N LEU A 197 -33.30 26.38 -1.44
CA LEU A 197 -33.62 26.19 -0.02
C LEU A 197 -35.09 26.47 0.31
N GLU A 198 -35.70 27.49 -0.35
CA GLU A 198 -37.11 27.77 -0.19
C GLU A 198 -38.01 26.67 -0.75
N LEU A 199 -37.61 26.00 -1.85
CA LEU A 199 -38.31 24.84 -2.39
C LEU A 199 -38.33 23.63 -1.45
N LEU A 200 -37.42 23.53 -0.48
CA LEU A 200 -37.50 22.51 0.57
C LEU A 200 -38.71 22.69 1.51
N ARG A 201 -39.38 23.85 1.47
CA ARG A 201 -40.59 24.13 2.19
C ARG A 201 -41.85 23.96 1.36
N SER A 202 -41.73 23.52 0.10
CA SER A 202 -42.85 23.29 -0.79
C SER A 202 -43.84 22.27 -0.20
N GLU A 203 -45.13 22.46 -0.49
CA GLU A 203 -46.16 21.48 -0.14
C GLU A 203 -46.12 20.21 -1.01
N PHE A 204 -45.33 20.25 -2.08
CA PHE A 204 -45.18 19.15 -3.04
C PHE A 204 -43.92 18.33 -2.77
N PRO A 205 -44.05 17.08 -2.32
CA PRO A 205 -42.87 16.22 -1.99
C PRO A 205 -41.92 16.03 -3.15
N ALA A 206 -42.41 15.95 -4.39
CA ALA A 206 -41.57 15.82 -5.58
C ALA A 206 -40.64 17.03 -5.79
N ILE A 207 -41.15 18.25 -5.52
CA ILE A 207 -40.33 19.49 -5.59
C ILE A 207 -39.29 19.51 -4.50
N GLN A 208 -39.65 19.15 -3.27
CA GLN A 208 -38.73 19.07 -2.13
C GLN A 208 -37.58 18.10 -2.43
N GLN A 209 -37.93 16.91 -2.95
CA GLN A 209 -36.94 15.88 -3.28
C GLN A 209 -35.98 16.34 -4.39
N LEU A 210 -36.49 16.95 -5.48
CA LEU A 210 -35.68 17.48 -6.57
C LEU A 210 -34.76 18.60 -6.09
N ALA A 211 -35.29 19.53 -5.27
CA ALA A 211 -34.53 20.64 -4.70
C ALA A 211 -33.39 20.10 -3.81
N LEU A 212 -33.65 19.14 -2.93
CA LEU A 212 -32.67 18.55 -2.06
C LEU A 212 -31.57 17.81 -2.84
N ARG A 213 -31.93 17.03 -3.88
CA ARG A 213 -30.99 16.35 -4.75
C ARG A 213 -30.15 17.34 -5.57
N THR A 214 -30.72 18.48 -5.94
CA THR A 214 -29.99 19.56 -6.61
C THR A 214 -28.98 20.17 -5.65
N ILE A 215 -29.36 20.47 -4.40
CA ILE A 215 -28.47 20.97 -3.35
C ILE A 215 -27.36 19.95 -3.05
N GLU A 216 -27.68 18.66 -2.97
CA GLU A 216 -26.69 17.57 -2.82
C GLU A 216 -25.60 17.64 -3.90
N ASN A 217 -26.01 17.76 -5.18
CA ASN A 217 -25.07 17.83 -6.29
C ASN A 217 -24.19 19.08 -6.26
N ILE A 218 -24.77 20.26 -6.01
CA ILE A 218 -24.01 21.52 -6.03
C ILE A 218 -23.08 21.68 -4.82
N THR A 219 -23.41 21.08 -3.66
CA THR A 219 -22.56 21.11 -2.45
C THR A 219 -21.29 20.25 -2.56
N THR A 220 -21.13 19.49 -3.66
CA THR A 220 -19.85 18.86 -4.00
C THR A 220 -18.79 19.88 -4.37
N ASP A 221 -19.18 21.08 -4.80
CA ASP A 221 -18.30 22.19 -5.12
C ASP A 221 -17.93 23.01 -3.86
N SER A 222 -16.65 23.39 -3.73
CA SER A 222 -16.12 24.07 -2.53
C SER A 222 -16.68 25.48 -2.33
N GLU A 223 -16.83 26.26 -3.40
CA GLU A 223 -17.38 27.62 -3.31
C GLU A 223 -18.86 27.59 -2.94
N THR A 224 -19.59 26.60 -3.45
CA THR A 224 -20.99 26.36 -3.10
C THR A 224 -21.15 25.98 -1.63
N ARG A 225 -20.24 25.19 -1.04
CA ARG A 225 -20.28 24.86 0.41
C ARG A 225 -20.13 26.11 1.26
N VAL A 226 -19.20 27.02 0.91
CA VAL A 226 -19.02 28.28 1.61
C VAL A 226 -20.29 29.16 1.50
N ALA A 227 -20.87 29.27 0.30
CA ALA A 227 -22.10 30.02 0.08
C ALA A 227 -23.27 29.42 0.89
N PHE A 228 -23.40 28.06 0.88
CA PHE A 228 -24.45 27.34 1.64
C PHE A 228 -24.38 27.62 3.15
N ARG A 229 -23.17 27.64 3.71
CA ARG A 229 -22.93 28.00 5.12
C ARG A 229 -23.34 29.42 5.39
N ASN A 230 -23.00 30.38 4.53
CA ASN A 230 -23.23 31.80 4.72
C ASN A 230 -24.74 32.18 4.67
N ILE A 231 -25.55 31.42 3.96
CA ILE A 231 -27.01 31.64 3.87
C ILE A 231 -27.80 30.78 4.91
N GLN A 232 -27.13 30.27 5.93
CA GLN A 232 -27.75 29.44 7.00
C GLN A 232 -28.48 28.20 6.48
N GLY A 233 -27.88 27.55 5.44
CA GLY A 233 -28.46 26.34 4.81
C GLY A 233 -28.60 25.16 5.77
N PHE A 234 -27.73 25.08 6.80
CA PHE A 234 -27.80 24.00 7.79
C PHE A 234 -29.02 23.99 8.66
N ASP A 235 -29.64 25.17 8.98
CA ASP A 235 -30.82 25.23 9.81
C ASP A 235 -31.96 24.38 9.21
N ARG A 236 -32.17 24.53 7.90
CA ARG A 236 -33.23 23.77 7.21
C ARG A 236 -32.89 22.27 7.09
N ILE A 237 -31.65 21.94 6.86
CA ILE A 237 -31.22 20.55 6.74
C ILE A 237 -31.33 19.83 8.09
N LEU A 238 -30.93 20.45 9.19
CA LEU A 238 -31.09 19.91 10.54
C LEU A 238 -32.56 19.81 10.95
N GLU A 239 -33.44 20.79 10.58
CA GLU A 239 -34.88 20.72 10.78
C GLU A 239 -35.48 19.49 10.07
N ILE A 240 -35.10 19.23 8.82
CA ILE A 240 -35.50 18.02 8.07
C ILE A 240 -35.12 16.75 8.83
N LEU A 241 -33.89 16.64 9.32
CA LEU A 241 -33.42 15.46 10.07
C LEU A 241 -34.14 15.28 11.41
N GLY A 242 -34.56 16.39 12.06
CA GLY A 242 -35.28 16.35 13.34
C GLY A 242 -36.74 15.97 13.20
N THR A 243 -37.30 15.97 11.98
CA THR A 243 -38.75 15.82 11.74
C THR A 243 -39.04 14.49 11.05
N LYS A 244 -39.83 13.63 11.70
CA LYS A 244 -40.18 12.29 11.18
C LYS A 244 -41.00 12.33 9.89
N GLU A 245 -41.78 13.36 9.69
CA GLU A 245 -42.62 13.56 8.50
C GLU A 245 -41.79 13.73 7.22
N PHE A 246 -40.53 14.13 7.35
CA PHE A 246 -39.60 14.28 6.23
C PHE A 246 -38.67 13.04 6.03
N SER A 247 -39.12 11.85 6.43
CA SER A 247 -38.30 10.60 6.34
C SER A 247 -37.75 10.35 4.94
N ASP A 248 -38.49 10.69 3.88
CA ASP A 248 -38.07 10.53 2.48
C ASP A 248 -36.96 11.48 2.07
N LEU A 249 -36.72 12.54 2.86
CA LEU A 249 -35.66 13.53 2.62
C LEU A 249 -34.41 13.28 3.49
N HIS A 250 -34.50 12.43 4.52
CA HIS A 250 -33.39 12.23 5.47
C HIS A 250 -32.08 11.80 4.78
N GLU A 251 -32.18 10.90 3.82
CA GLU A 251 -30.99 10.42 3.10
C GLU A 251 -30.28 11.55 2.33
N GLY A 252 -31.03 12.35 1.58
CA GLY A 252 -30.49 13.50 0.87
C GLY A 252 -29.91 14.56 1.81
N ALA A 253 -30.58 14.83 2.94
CA ALA A 253 -30.12 15.76 3.96
C ALA A 253 -28.76 15.32 4.56
N LEU A 254 -28.62 14.03 4.86
CA LEU A 254 -27.36 13.46 5.35
C LEU A 254 -26.22 13.56 4.31
N ARG A 255 -26.55 13.39 3.02
CA ARG A 255 -25.56 13.55 1.95
C ARG A 255 -25.11 15.00 1.80
N VAL A 256 -26.01 15.98 1.92
CA VAL A 256 -25.68 17.41 1.93
C VAL A 256 -24.73 17.72 3.09
N ILE A 257 -25.04 17.27 4.31
CA ILE A 257 -24.15 17.42 5.47
C ILE A 257 -22.81 16.77 5.19
N SER A 258 -22.81 15.54 4.69
CA SER A 258 -21.60 14.79 4.37
C SER A 258 -20.66 15.54 3.41
N ASN A 259 -21.24 16.17 2.36
CA ASN A 259 -20.46 17.00 1.43
C ASN A 259 -19.89 18.22 2.12
N CYS A 260 -20.65 18.89 2.96
CA CYS A 260 -20.22 20.11 3.65
C CYS A 260 -19.18 19.86 4.74
N LEU A 261 -19.08 18.64 5.29
CA LEU A 261 -18.07 18.27 6.28
C LEU A 261 -16.62 18.14 5.72
N GLU A 262 -16.43 18.29 4.42
CA GLU A 262 -15.10 18.48 3.85
C GLU A 262 -14.49 19.84 4.24
N ASP A 263 -15.31 20.79 4.65
CA ASP A 263 -14.91 22.11 5.12
C ASP A 263 -14.93 22.19 6.66
N ASN A 264 -13.79 22.54 7.25
CA ASN A 264 -13.63 22.59 8.71
C ASN A 264 -14.55 23.62 9.38
N GLU A 265 -14.81 24.75 8.72
CA GLU A 265 -15.70 25.79 9.28
C GLU A 265 -17.15 25.30 9.29
N SER A 266 -17.59 24.58 8.26
CA SER A 266 -18.91 23.92 8.25
C SER A 266 -19.03 22.86 9.35
N MET A 267 -17.97 22.10 9.60
CA MET A 267 -17.91 21.12 10.69
C MET A 267 -18.10 21.80 12.07
N GLN A 268 -17.39 22.90 12.32
CA GLN A 268 -17.52 23.67 13.56
C GLN A 268 -18.92 24.28 13.72
N LEU A 269 -19.49 24.81 12.63
CA LEU A 269 -20.84 25.38 12.66
C LEU A 269 -21.88 24.31 13.01
N ILE A 270 -21.86 23.16 12.36
CA ILE A 270 -22.78 22.03 12.66
C ILE A 270 -22.63 21.59 14.12
N GLN A 271 -21.43 21.56 14.65
CA GLN A 271 -21.17 21.24 16.06
C GLN A 271 -21.80 22.29 17.00
N THR A 272 -21.58 23.59 16.73
CA THR A 272 -22.13 24.68 17.56
C THR A 272 -23.66 24.75 17.52
N MET A 273 -24.30 24.29 16.44
CA MET A 273 -25.74 24.18 16.28
C MET A 273 -26.35 22.92 16.96
N GLY A 274 -25.54 22.11 17.62
CA GLY A 274 -26.00 20.84 18.22
C GLY A 274 -26.28 19.72 17.21
N GLY A 275 -25.80 19.86 15.98
CA GLY A 275 -26.02 18.89 14.91
C GLY A 275 -25.41 17.54 15.19
N LEU A 276 -24.32 17.47 15.99
CA LEU A 276 -23.70 16.20 16.38
C LEU A 276 -24.63 15.36 17.27
N GLU A 277 -25.29 15.99 18.24
CA GLU A 277 -26.25 15.33 19.12
C GLU A 277 -27.49 14.85 18.34
N GLN A 278 -27.99 15.65 17.39
CA GLN A 278 -29.10 15.24 16.52
C GLN A 278 -28.73 14.05 15.64
N LEU A 279 -27.50 14.02 15.08
CA LEU A 279 -27.00 12.92 14.28
C LEU A 279 -26.87 11.63 15.11
N LEU A 280 -26.33 11.71 16.34
CA LEU A 280 -26.23 10.55 17.23
C LEU A 280 -27.61 10.01 17.63
N GLN A 281 -28.58 10.91 17.94
CA GLN A 281 -29.96 10.53 18.22
C GLN A 281 -30.59 9.86 16.98
N PHE A 282 -30.35 10.44 15.79
CA PHE A 282 -30.85 9.89 14.54
C PHE A 282 -30.29 8.50 14.26
N VAL A 283 -28.97 8.28 14.45
CA VAL A 283 -28.32 6.97 14.31
C VAL A 283 -28.97 5.91 15.21
N GLY A 284 -29.29 6.27 16.47
CA GLY A 284 -29.92 5.36 17.43
C GLY A 284 -31.42 5.10 17.21
N THR A 285 -32.14 5.98 16.52
CA THR A 285 -33.61 5.92 16.37
C THR A 285 -34.08 5.60 14.95
N SER A 286 -33.20 5.70 13.93
CA SER A 286 -33.59 5.46 12.54
C SER A 286 -33.91 3.99 12.28
N THR A 287 -35.04 3.76 11.62
CA THR A 287 -35.50 2.43 11.20
C THR A 287 -35.12 2.11 9.73
N LEU A 288 -34.65 3.12 8.99
CA LEU A 288 -34.23 2.98 7.60
C LEU A 288 -32.72 2.71 7.53
N PRO A 289 -32.29 1.49 7.10
CA PRO A 289 -30.87 1.12 7.13
C PRO A 289 -29.97 2.04 6.30
N GLU A 290 -30.43 2.50 5.13
CA GLU A 290 -29.65 3.39 4.26
C GLU A 290 -29.42 4.77 4.90
N ALA A 291 -30.47 5.34 5.47
CA ALA A 291 -30.37 6.60 6.20
C ALA A 291 -29.46 6.47 7.43
N GLN A 292 -29.60 5.35 8.17
CA GLN A 292 -28.76 5.06 9.32
C GLN A 292 -27.27 4.92 8.93
N ALA A 293 -26.98 4.17 7.85
CA ALA A 293 -25.61 4.05 7.34
C ALA A 293 -25.02 5.40 6.93
N ASN A 294 -25.81 6.25 6.26
CA ASN A 294 -25.35 7.59 5.87
C ASN A 294 -25.11 8.49 7.09
N ALA A 295 -25.95 8.41 8.12
CA ALA A 295 -25.75 9.16 9.36
C ALA A 295 -24.45 8.71 10.08
N VAL A 296 -24.17 7.41 10.13
CA VAL A 296 -22.92 6.87 10.69
C VAL A 296 -21.69 7.35 9.89
N LYS A 297 -21.77 7.40 8.56
CA LYS A 297 -20.72 7.98 7.72
C LYS A 297 -20.46 9.46 8.02
N VAL A 298 -21.54 10.22 8.27
CA VAL A 298 -21.44 11.61 8.71
C VAL A 298 -20.72 11.72 10.05
N VAL A 299 -21.09 10.89 11.03
CA VAL A 299 -20.40 10.81 12.34
C VAL A 299 -18.93 10.46 12.17
N ALA A 300 -18.59 9.48 11.30
CA ALA A 300 -17.22 9.11 10.99
C ALA A 300 -16.41 10.28 10.40
N ARG A 301 -17.01 11.08 9.51
CA ARG A 301 -16.39 12.30 8.97
C ARG A 301 -16.17 13.36 10.07
N MET A 302 -17.15 13.60 10.92
CA MET A 302 -16.98 14.51 12.05
C MET A 302 -15.88 14.06 13.01
N ALA A 303 -15.69 12.76 13.19
CA ALA A 303 -14.63 12.16 13.99
C ALA A 303 -13.22 12.34 13.41
N GLN A 304 -13.04 12.94 12.21
CA GLN A 304 -11.71 13.32 11.72
C GLN A 304 -11.09 14.43 12.59
N SER A 305 -11.89 15.29 13.19
CA SER A 305 -11.43 16.27 14.17
C SER A 305 -11.10 15.60 15.52
N GLY A 306 -9.94 15.94 16.09
CA GLY A 306 -9.56 15.46 17.42
C GLY A 306 -10.48 15.92 18.55
N GLU A 307 -11.05 17.12 18.42
CA GLU A 307 -12.00 17.68 19.36
C GLU A 307 -13.33 16.92 19.32
N ASN A 308 -13.87 16.71 18.11
CA ASN A 308 -15.09 15.93 17.94
C ASN A 308 -14.95 14.49 18.45
N ARG A 309 -13.78 13.84 18.29
CA ARG A 309 -13.57 12.51 18.87
C ARG A 309 -13.71 12.48 20.39
N LYS A 310 -13.24 13.52 21.09
CA LYS A 310 -13.42 13.62 22.54
C LYS A 310 -14.89 13.75 22.92
N ILE A 311 -15.65 14.65 22.23
CA ILE A 311 -17.07 14.83 22.44
C ILE A 311 -17.86 13.52 22.16
N LEU A 312 -17.53 12.84 21.07
CA LEU A 312 -18.14 11.57 20.72
C LEU A 312 -17.91 10.51 21.81
N HIS A 313 -16.68 10.45 22.35
CA HIS A 313 -16.35 9.58 23.47
C HIS A 313 -17.16 9.91 24.74
N GLU A 314 -17.24 11.19 25.11
CA GLU A 314 -18.06 11.66 26.24
C GLU A 314 -19.57 11.31 26.08
N ARG A 315 -20.04 11.19 24.84
CA ARG A 315 -21.41 10.78 24.51
C ARG A 315 -21.58 9.27 24.33
N ASN A 316 -20.57 8.47 24.68
CA ASN A 316 -20.57 7.00 24.59
C ASN A 316 -20.89 6.47 23.18
N VAL A 317 -20.37 7.13 22.13
CA VAL A 317 -20.58 6.70 20.74
C VAL A 317 -20.14 5.27 20.49
N GLU A 318 -19.12 4.79 21.25
CA GLU A 318 -18.59 3.43 21.13
C GLU A 318 -19.65 2.36 21.35
N LYS A 319 -20.53 2.57 22.32
CA LYS A 319 -21.65 1.65 22.57
C LYS A 319 -22.61 1.61 21.36
N THR A 320 -23.03 2.79 20.88
CA THR A 320 -23.91 2.88 19.70
C THR A 320 -23.29 2.20 18.48
N LEU A 321 -21.98 2.42 18.22
CA LEU A 321 -21.29 1.79 17.10
C LEU A 321 -21.17 0.27 17.29
N THR A 322 -20.94 -0.20 18.51
CA THR A 322 -20.90 -1.65 18.82
C THR A 322 -22.26 -2.31 18.56
N ASP A 323 -23.36 -1.66 18.97
CA ASP A 323 -24.72 -2.17 18.70
C ASP A 323 -25.01 -2.24 17.17
N LEU A 324 -24.48 -1.29 16.38
CA LEU A 324 -24.62 -1.29 14.92
C LEU A 324 -23.81 -2.39 14.22
N LEU A 325 -22.69 -2.81 14.77
CA LEU A 325 -21.91 -3.92 14.24
C LEU A 325 -22.70 -5.25 14.26
N MET A 326 -23.68 -5.36 15.14
CA MET A 326 -24.51 -6.56 15.33
C MET A 326 -25.76 -6.60 14.43
N GLN A 327 -26.03 -5.53 13.68
CA GLN A 327 -27.19 -5.48 12.77
C GLN A 327 -26.98 -6.38 11.54
N GLU A 328 -28.09 -6.78 10.88
CA GLU A 328 -28.01 -7.65 9.69
C GLU A 328 -27.59 -6.90 8.42
N ASN A 329 -27.88 -5.60 8.33
CA ASN A 329 -27.63 -4.80 7.13
C ASN A 329 -26.13 -4.53 6.91
N GLU A 330 -25.62 -4.94 5.76
CA GLU A 330 -24.21 -4.84 5.40
C GLU A 330 -23.73 -3.39 5.30
N SER A 331 -24.54 -2.48 4.71
CA SER A 331 -24.16 -1.07 4.58
C SER A 331 -24.01 -0.39 5.94
N VAL A 332 -24.88 -0.75 6.91
CA VAL A 332 -24.78 -0.23 8.29
C VAL A 332 -23.53 -0.74 8.98
N ARG A 333 -23.23 -2.05 8.87
CA ARG A 333 -22.01 -2.64 9.44
C ARG A 333 -20.74 -2.04 8.83
N THR A 334 -20.74 -1.83 7.50
CA THR A 334 -19.62 -1.17 6.81
C THR A 334 -19.40 0.24 7.34
N ALA A 335 -20.45 1.04 7.43
CA ALA A 335 -20.36 2.40 7.98
C ALA A 335 -19.93 2.40 9.45
N ALA A 336 -20.42 1.46 10.26
CA ALA A 336 -20.04 1.30 11.66
C ALA A 336 -18.55 0.97 11.79
N CYS A 337 -17.99 0.03 11.00
CA CYS A 337 -16.57 -0.28 10.97
C CYS A 337 -15.72 0.95 10.61
N GLN A 338 -16.12 1.71 9.58
CA GLN A 338 -15.42 2.94 9.17
C GLN A 338 -15.45 4.00 10.29
N ALA A 339 -16.58 4.11 11.00
CA ALA A 339 -16.69 5.00 12.16
C ALA A 339 -15.80 4.52 13.32
N VAL A 340 -15.79 3.23 13.63
CA VAL A 340 -14.88 2.63 14.61
C VAL A 340 -13.44 2.94 14.28
N ALA A 341 -13.03 2.77 13.01
CA ALA A 341 -11.67 3.09 12.56
C ALA A 341 -11.29 4.55 12.85
N THR A 342 -12.22 5.48 12.63
CA THR A 342 -11.96 6.91 12.81
C THR A 342 -11.99 7.32 14.28
N VAL A 343 -12.97 6.83 15.04
CA VAL A 343 -13.13 7.11 16.48
C VAL A 343 -11.97 6.51 17.29
N SER A 344 -11.46 5.34 16.87
CA SER A 344 -10.32 4.65 17.51
C SER A 344 -8.98 5.40 17.38
N LYS A 345 -8.91 6.51 16.63
CA LYS A 345 -7.76 7.43 16.71
C LYS A 345 -7.66 8.11 18.08
N ASN A 346 -8.72 8.09 18.89
CA ASN A 346 -8.69 8.43 20.30
C ASN A 346 -8.30 7.20 21.15
N LEU A 347 -7.29 7.33 21.99
CA LEU A 347 -6.76 6.22 22.80
C LEU A 347 -7.79 5.66 23.77
N SER A 348 -8.57 6.53 24.44
CA SER A 348 -9.61 6.10 25.37
C SER A 348 -10.71 5.28 24.68
N SER A 349 -11.08 5.65 23.46
CA SER A 349 -12.06 4.91 22.67
C SER A 349 -11.61 3.49 22.30
N ARG A 350 -10.30 3.25 22.08
CA ARG A 350 -9.74 1.90 21.85
C ARG A 350 -9.99 0.97 23.04
N GLU A 351 -9.79 1.48 24.27
CA GLU A 351 -10.03 0.72 25.50
C GLU A 351 -11.53 0.48 25.70
N THR A 352 -12.35 1.47 25.42
CA THR A 352 -13.82 1.36 25.53
C THR A 352 -14.36 0.32 24.56
N PHE A 353 -13.93 0.30 23.30
CA PHE A 353 -14.33 -0.73 22.33
C PHE A 353 -13.95 -2.14 22.77
N ARG A 354 -12.77 -2.33 23.38
CA ARG A 354 -12.38 -3.62 23.95
C ARG A 354 -13.28 -4.00 25.12
N SER A 355 -13.56 -3.07 26.05
CA SER A 355 -14.42 -3.33 27.22
C SER A 355 -15.87 -3.63 26.83
N LEU A 356 -16.34 -3.15 25.67
CA LEU A 356 -17.64 -3.45 25.10
C LEU A 356 -17.66 -4.73 24.25
N ASP A 357 -16.56 -5.47 24.21
CA ASP A 357 -16.39 -6.68 23.40
C ASP A 357 -16.62 -6.47 21.87
N ALA A 358 -16.33 -5.25 21.37
CA ALA A 358 -16.55 -4.90 19.97
C ALA A 358 -15.59 -5.59 18.99
N ILE A 359 -14.41 -6.04 19.48
CA ILE A 359 -13.36 -6.63 18.63
C ILE A 359 -13.84 -7.96 18.03
N LYS A 360 -14.49 -8.79 18.80
CA LYS A 360 -14.96 -10.10 18.36
C LYS A 360 -15.96 -10.05 17.18
N PRO A 361 -17.04 -9.25 17.22
CA PRO A 361 -17.89 -9.08 16.04
C PRO A 361 -17.15 -8.51 14.83
N ILE A 362 -16.21 -7.55 15.01
CA ILE A 362 -15.44 -7.01 13.88
C ILE A 362 -14.57 -8.11 13.24
N VAL A 363 -13.93 -8.97 14.05
CA VAL A 363 -13.17 -10.12 13.54
C VAL A 363 -14.07 -11.07 12.73
N GLN A 364 -15.31 -11.32 13.17
CA GLN A 364 -16.25 -12.15 12.43
C GLN A 364 -16.62 -11.55 11.06
N LEU A 365 -16.68 -10.21 10.94
CA LEU A 365 -16.95 -9.51 9.69
C LEU A 365 -15.84 -9.67 8.64
N LEU A 366 -14.63 -10.10 9.03
CA LEU A 366 -13.58 -10.47 8.08
C LEU A 366 -13.98 -11.66 7.18
N ASN A 367 -14.97 -12.47 7.57
CA ASN A 367 -15.52 -13.57 6.77
C ASN A 367 -16.71 -13.18 5.88
N SER A 368 -17.11 -11.91 5.87
CA SER A 368 -18.23 -11.42 5.07
C SER A 368 -18.01 -11.65 3.56
N GLU A 369 -19.09 -11.84 2.80
CA GLU A 369 -19.04 -11.95 1.34
C GLU A 369 -18.71 -10.60 0.69
N GLY A 370 -19.17 -9.49 1.26
CA GLY A 370 -18.93 -8.13 0.79
C GLY A 370 -17.49 -7.69 0.98
N SER A 371 -16.80 -7.36 -0.12
CA SER A 371 -15.41 -6.90 -0.08
C SER A 371 -15.23 -5.57 0.65
N GLU A 372 -16.21 -4.66 0.54
CA GLU A 372 -16.18 -3.38 1.24
C GLU A 372 -16.30 -3.56 2.76
N LEU A 373 -17.15 -4.50 3.21
CA LEU A 373 -17.28 -4.81 4.63
C LEU A 373 -16.02 -5.46 5.19
N ARG A 374 -15.41 -6.40 4.45
CA ARG A 374 -14.12 -6.99 4.86
C ARG A 374 -13.03 -5.92 4.99
N MET A 375 -12.94 -5.03 4.02
CA MET A 375 -11.98 -3.92 4.05
C MET A 375 -12.23 -2.99 5.25
N ALA A 376 -13.47 -2.57 5.48
CA ALA A 376 -13.82 -1.71 6.59
C ALA A 376 -13.57 -2.37 7.96
N ALA A 377 -13.82 -3.68 8.08
CA ALA A 377 -13.51 -4.44 9.29
C ALA A 377 -11.99 -4.49 9.54
N ALA A 378 -11.18 -4.76 8.52
CA ALA A 378 -9.73 -4.75 8.63
C ALA A 378 -9.19 -3.35 8.98
N GLU A 379 -9.76 -2.28 8.42
CA GLU A 379 -9.43 -0.88 8.75
C GLU A 379 -9.72 -0.57 10.22
N ALA A 380 -10.89 -1.00 10.72
CA ALA A 380 -11.26 -0.84 12.13
C ALA A 380 -10.26 -1.55 13.05
N LEU A 381 -9.93 -2.82 12.76
CA LEU A 381 -8.94 -3.58 13.55
C LEU A 381 -7.54 -2.95 13.49
N SER A 382 -7.12 -2.43 12.34
CA SER A 382 -5.84 -1.72 12.20
C SER A 382 -5.77 -0.49 13.11
N SER A 383 -6.86 0.29 13.14
CA SER A 383 -6.93 1.48 13.99
C SER A 383 -7.03 1.13 15.49
N LEU A 384 -7.74 0.06 15.84
CA LEU A 384 -7.88 -0.43 17.22
C LEU A 384 -6.57 -0.98 17.79
N THR A 385 -5.74 -1.61 16.97
CA THR A 385 -4.46 -2.23 17.39
C THR A 385 -3.27 -1.28 17.35
N SER A 386 -3.40 -0.11 16.73
CA SER A 386 -2.31 0.86 16.66
C SER A 386 -1.84 1.24 18.07
N ASP A 387 -0.59 0.95 18.42
CA ASP A 387 -0.01 1.17 19.73
C ASP A 387 -0.83 0.60 20.92
N ASN A 388 -1.57 -0.49 20.69
CA ASN A 388 -2.39 -1.15 21.72
C ASN A 388 -2.28 -2.67 21.67
N ASN A 389 -1.34 -3.20 22.47
CA ASN A 389 -1.07 -4.63 22.53
C ASN A 389 -2.26 -5.45 23.08
N LEU A 390 -3.04 -4.90 24.02
CA LEU A 390 -4.19 -5.60 24.59
C LEU A 390 -5.28 -5.85 23.52
N ASN A 391 -5.47 -4.92 22.62
CA ASN A 391 -6.38 -5.12 21.49
C ASN A 391 -5.82 -6.14 20.47
N ALA A 392 -4.49 -6.21 20.32
CA ALA A 392 -3.84 -7.24 19.49
C ALA A 392 -4.09 -8.65 20.07
N TYR A 393 -3.97 -8.81 21.39
CA TYR A 393 -4.32 -10.07 22.06
C TYR A 393 -5.82 -10.42 21.95
N ALA A 394 -6.72 -9.42 22.05
CA ALA A 394 -8.15 -9.64 21.86
C ALA A 394 -8.51 -10.14 20.45
N ILE A 395 -7.77 -9.70 19.41
CA ILE A 395 -7.91 -10.25 18.06
C ILE A 395 -7.46 -11.71 18.00
N TYR A 396 -6.34 -12.03 18.64
CA TYR A 396 -5.82 -13.39 18.71
C TYR A 396 -6.80 -14.32 19.44
N GLU A 397 -7.36 -13.90 20.59
CA GLU A 397 -8.38 -14.65 21.34
C GLU A 397 -9.66 -14.89 20.52
N ALA A 398 -9.95 -14.00 19.56
CA ALA A 398 -11.07 -14.14 18.62
C ALA A 398 -10.69 -14.94 17.35
N GLU A 399 -9.51 -15.59 17.29
CA GLU A 399 -8.99 -16.33 16.12
C GLU A 399 -8.86 -15.43 14.85
N GLY A 400 -8.59 -14.15 15.05
CA GLY A 400 -8.53 -13.17 13.96
C GLY A 400 -7.25 -13.24 13.12
N ASP A 401 -6.16 -13.73 13.66
CA ASP A 401 -4.87 -13.88 12.99
C ASP A 401 -4.97 -14.76 11.74
N LYS A 402 -5.64 -15.89 11.82
CA LYS A 402 -5.93 -16.78 10.69
C LYS A 402 -6.74 -16.09 9.59
N LEU A 403 -7.76 -15.31 9.99
CA LEU A 403 -8.61 -14.60 9.03
C LEU A 403 -7.85 -13.46 8.35
N LEU A 404 -7.01 -12.75 9.09
CA LEU A 404 -6.16 -11.67 8.57
C LEU A 404 -5.12 -12.20 7.58
N VAL A 405 -4.47 -13.33 7.90
CA VAL A 405 -3.55 -13.98 6.95
C VAL A 405 -4.25 -14.40 5.67
N ARG A 406 -5.47 -14.96 5.77
CA ARG A 406 -6.29 -15.26 4.58
C ARG A 406 -6.58 -14.00 3.75
N GLN A 407 -6.84 -12.86 4.41
CA GLN A 407 -7.11 -11.59 3.71
C GLN A 407 -5.91 -10.99 2.98
N LEU A 408 -4.68 -11.40 3.28
CA LEU A 408 -3.52 -11.00 2.48
C LEU A 408 -3.66 -11.40 1.00
N ARG A 409 -4.46 -12.44 0.71
CA ARG A 409 -4.79 -12.91 -0.65
C ARG A 409 -6.17 -12.46 -1.14
N ASP A 410 -6.78 -11.45 -0.50
CA ASP A 410 -8.09 -10.94 -0.91
C ASP A 410 -7.98 -10.21 -2.26
N SER A 411 -9.03 -10.36 -3.07
CA SER A 411 -9.16 -9.62 -4.33
C SER A 411 -9.28 -8.11 -4.14
N CYS A 412 -9.74 -7.68 -2.96
CA CYS A 412 -9.79 -6.28 -2.56
C CYS A 412 -8.43 -5.84 -2.00
N MET A 413 -7.68 -5.08 -2.77
CA MET A 413 -6.35 -4.59 -2.39
C MET A 413 -6.35 -3.82 -1.05
N GLY A 414 -7.40 -3.04 -0.77
CA GLY A 414 -7.55 -2.32 0.50
C GLY A 414 -7.64 -3.25 1.71
N ALA A 415 -8.35 -4.37 1.58
CA ALA A 415 -8.45 -5.38 2.64
C ALA A 415 -7.08 -5.99 2.95
N ALA A 416 -6.28 -6.32 1.92
CA ALA A 416 -4.94 -6.85 2.10
C ALA A 416 -3.99 -5.84 2.78
N VAL A 417 -4.07 -4.55 2.43
CA VAL A 417 -3.27 -3.48 3.06
C VAL A 417 -3.58 -3.36 4.55
N TYR A 418 -4.86 -3.30 4.92
CA TYR A 418 -5.25 -3.18 6.32
C TYR A 418 -4.96 -4.46 7.11
N ALA A 419 -5.18 -5.64 6.51
CA ALA A 419 -4.82 -6.91 7.14
C ALA A 419 -3.31 -6.97 7.45
N ALA A 420 -2.46 -6.61 6.50
CA ALA A 420 -1.01 -6.51 6.72
C ALA A 420 -0.67 -5.51 7.84
N SER A 421 -1.37 -4.36 7.90
CA SER A 421 -1.18 -3.38 8.97
C SER A 421 -1.54 -3.94 10.36
N VAL A 422 -2.67 -4.67 10.48
CA VAL A 422 -3.04 -5.35 11.75
C VAL A 422 -1.98 -6.36 12.14
N LEU A 423 -1.55 -7.21 11.20
CA LEU A 423 -0.50 -8.22 11.44
C LEU A 423 0.82 -7.57 11.85
N THR A 424 1.15 -6.39 11.31
CA THR A 424 2.33 -5.61 11.74
C THR A 424 2.20 -5.18 13.21
N ASN A 425 1.03 -4.67 13.61
CA ASN A 425 0.77 -4.25 14.98
C ASN A 425 0.82 -5.47 15.95
N MET A 426 0.23 -6.60 15.56
CA MET A 426 0.29 -7.85 16.32
C MET A 426 1.71 -8.39 16.44
N ALA A 427 2.53 -8.27 15.38
CA ALA A 427 3.92 -8.75 15.33
C ALA A 427 4.86 -8.04 16.33
N SER A 428 4.42 -7.00 17.02
CA SER A 428 5.16 -6.40 18.13
C SER A 428 5.36 -7.37 19.30
N GLN A 429 4.49 -8.38 19.44
CA GLN A 429 4.50 -9.40 20.48
C GLN A 429 5.00 -10.74 19.93
N GLU A 430 5.97 -11.37 20.64
CA GLU A 430 6.59 -12.61 20.19
C GLU A 430 5.61 -13.77 20.03
N GLU A 431 4.68 -13.93 20.99
CA GLU A 431 3.67 -14.98 20.95
C GLU A 431 2.75 -14.86 19.73
N LEU A 432 2.35 -13.63 19.41
CA LEU A 432 1.48 -13.35 18.26
C LEU A 432 2.22 -13.55 16.93
N ARG A 433 3.54 -13.24 16.87
CA ARG A 433 4.35 -13.53 15.67
C ARG A 433 4.37 -15.03 15.34
N ARG A 434 4.56 -15.87 16.36
CA ARG A 434 4.55 -17.33 16.18
C ARG A 434 3.21 -17.83 15.64
N SER A 435 2.11 -17.31 16.17
CA SER A 435 0.77 -17.67 15.67
C SER A 435 0.55 -17.22 14.22
N ILE A 436 0.95 -16.01 13.87
CA ILE A 436 0.85 -15.48 12.49
C ILE A 436 1.64 -16.37 11.51
N LEU A 437 2.87 -16.77 11.88
CA LEU A 437 3.71 -17.64 11.06
C LEU A 437 3.09 -19.03 10.91
N ALA A 438 2.47 -19.58 11.96
CA ALA A 438 1.81 -20.89 11.91
C ALA A 438 0.66 -20.95 10.88
N HIS A 439 0.13 -19.82 10.43
CA HIS A 439 -0.91 -19.69 9.41
C HIS A 439 -0.37 -19.41 8.00
N GLU A 440 0.92 -19.66 7.74
CA GLU A 440 1.54 -19.46 6.42
C GLU A 440 1.49 -18.00 5.92
N ALA A 441 1.73 -17.03 6.83
CA ALA A 441 1.71 -15.61 6.49
C ALA A 441 2.85 -15.22 5.54
N MET A 442 4.03 -15.82 5.69
CA MET A 442 5.21 -15.45 4.92
C MET A 442 5.06 -15.66 3.41
N PRO A 443 4.56 -16.82 2.92
CA PRO A 443 4.28 -17.02 1.50
C PRO A 443 3.33 -15.98 0.92
N ALA A 444 2.25 -15.64 1.65
CA ALA A 444 1.29 -14.63 1.21
C ALA A 444 1.93 -13.22 1.13
N LEU A 445 2.76 -12.87 2.10
CA LEU A 445 3.47 -11.58 2.10
C LEU A 445 4.48 -11.49 0.96
N VAL A 446 5.20 -12.57 0.65
CA VAL A 446 6.15 -12.60 -0.47
C VAL A 446 5.46 -12.43 -1.83
N GLU A 447 4.24 -12.96 -2.00
CA GLU A 447 3.40 -12.69 -3.17
C GLU A 447 3.10 -11.17 -3.28
N LEU A 448 2.76 -10.52 -2.16
CA LEU A 448 2.46 -9.08 -2.11
C LEU A 448 3.70 -8.21 -2.38
N LEU A 449 4.92 -8.65 -2.07
CA LEU A 449 6.15 -7.93 -2.40
C LEU A 449 6.39 -7.77 -3.92
N GLN A 450 5.64 -8.49 -4.76
CA GLN A 450 5.70 -8.39 -6.22
C GLN A 450 4.61 -7.48 -6.80
N SER A 451 3.78 -6.86 -5.96
CA SER A 451 2.73 -5.94 -6.37
C SER A 451 3.29 -4.67 -7.03
N THR A 452 2.47 -4.04 -7.87
CA THR A 452 2.75 -2.71 -8.44
C THR A 452 2.16 -1.57 -7.61
N ASP A 453 1.28 -1.88 -6.63
CA ASP A 453 0.66 -0.89 -5.75
C ASP A 453 1.59 -0.51 -4.59
N ASN A 454 1.85 0.79 -4.43
CA ASN A 454 2.74 1.29 -3.39
C ASN A 454 2.23 1.03 -1.97
N ASN A 455 0.92 1.08 -1.73
CA ASN A 455 0.36 0.88 -0.39
C ASN A 455 0.52 -0.58 0.05
N ILE A 456 0.32 -1.52 -0.88
CA ILE A 456 0.56 -2.94 -0.64
C ILE A 456 2.04 -3.18 -0.35
N LEU A 457 2.93 -2.62 -1.16
CA LEU A 457 4.38 -2.77 -0.94
C LEU A 457 4.83 -2.20 0.41
N ILE A 458 4.29 -1.04 0.81
CA ILE A 458 4.59 -0.43 2.12
C ILE A 458 4.14 -1.35 3.25
N SER A 459 2.88 -1.79 3.25
CA SER A 459 2.34 -2.63 4.31
C SER A 459 3.01 -4.02 4.35
N ALA A 460 3.19 -4.67 3.21
CA ALA A 460 3.83 -5.99 3.13
C ALA A 460 5.30 -5.95 3.59
N THR A 461 6.08 -4.96 3.14
CA THR A 461 7.49 -4.82 3.57
C THR A 461 7.61 -4.54 5.06
N GLN A 462 6.68 -3.76 5.62
CA GLN A 462 6.66 -3.47 7.04
C GLN A 462 6.32 -4.72 7.87
N THR A 463 5.32 -5.49 7.42
CA THR A 463 4.94 -6.75 8.08
C THR A 463 6.08 -7.76 8.03
N VAL A 464 6.72 -7.94 6.86
CA VAL A 464 7.89 -8.81 6.72
C VAL A 464 9.01 -8.38 7.67
N ALA A 465 9.32 -7.08 7.76
CA ALA A 465 10.34 -6.57 8.66
C ALA A 465 10.03 -6.87 10.14
N SER A 466 8.75 -6.75 10.54
CA SER A 466 8.32 -7.02 11.90
C SER A 466 8.36 -8.51 12.25
N LEU A 467 7.94 -9.39 11.34
CA LEU A 467 8.00 -10.84 11.53
C LEU A 467 9.43 -11.38 11.48
N ALA A 468 10.30 -10.83 10.65
CA ALA A 468 11.70 -11.24 10.50
C ALA A 468 12.56 -11.02 11.76
N CYS A 469 12.00 -10.43 12.83
CA CYS A 469 12.66 -10.40 14.15
C CYS A 469 12.92 -11.82 14.65
N ASP A 470 12.08 -12.79 14.34
CA ASP A 470 12.24 -14.18 14.72
C ASP A 470 13.10 -14.96 13.71
N ALA A 471 13.91 -15.89 14.21
CA ALA A 471 14.79 -16.70 13.35
C ALA A 471 14.01 -17.62 12.38
N GLU A 472 12.90 -18.18 12.87
CA GLU A 472 12.00 -19.01 12.05
C GLU A 472 11.43 -18.24 10.87
N ALA A 473 10.98 -17.01 11.10
CA ALA A 473 10.47 -16.14 10.05
C ALA A 473 11.53 -15.82 8.98
N ARG A 474 12.80 -15.59 9.39
CA ARG A 474 13.90 -15.37 8.45
C ARG A 474 14.20 -16.61 7.60
N MET A 475 14.16 -17.78 8.22
CA MET A 475 14.34 -19.05 7.52
C MET A 475 13.19 -19.29 6.52
N GLU A 476 11.95 -19.05 6.92
CA GLU A 476 10.79 -19.18 6.04
C GLU A 476 10.85 -18.18 4.88
N LEU A 477 11.14 -16.90 5.15
CA LEU A 477 11.31 -15.86 4.13
C LEU A 477 12.34 -16.26 3.06
N ARG A 478 13.46 -16.85 3.49
CA ARG A 478 14.50 -17.38 2.60
C ARG A 478 13.98 -18.54 1.77
N THR A 479 13.32 -19.50 2.40
CA THR A 479 12.80 -20.72 1.75
C THR A 479 11.77 -20.42 0.67
N VAL A 480 10.90 -19.42 0.90
CA VAL A 480 9.88 -18.99 -0.07
C VAL A 480 10.43 -17.97 -1.10
N GLY A 481 11.74 -17.68 -1.08
CA GLY A 481 12.38 -16.81 -2.08
C GLY A 481 12.11 -15.32 -1.90
N GLY A 482 11.73 -14.87 -0.69
CA GLY A 482 11.38 -13.46 -0.41
C GLY A 482 12.55 -12.48 -0.38
N LEU A 483 13.81 -12.96 -0.32
CA LEU A 483 14.99 -12.08 -0.24
C LEU A 483 15.22 -11.28 -1.52
N SER A 484 15.06 -11.90 -2.69
CA SER A 484 15.27 -11.22 -3.98
C SER A 484 14.29 -10.07 -4.21
N PRO A 485 12.96 -10.24 -4.01
CA PRO A 485 12.01 -9.12 -4.06
C PRO A 485 12.37 -7.98 -3.10
N LEU A 486 12.76 -8.27 -1.86
CA LEU A 486 13.18 -7.24 -0.89
C LEU A 486 14.37 -6.43 -1.39
N VAL A 487 15.38 -7.07 -1.98
CA VAL A 487 16.54 -6.39 -2.56
C VAL A 487 16.14 -5.50 -3.73
N GLN A 488 15.22 -5.93 -4.59
CA GLN A 488 14.72 -5.10 -5.69
C GLN A 488 13.96 -3.86 -5.17
N LEU A 489 13.23 -3.97 -4.06
CA LEU A 489 12.51 -2.85 -3.45
C LEU A 489 13.42 -1.74 -2.92
N LEU A 490 14.70 -2.01 -2.66
CA LEU A 490 15.70 -0.97 -2.36
C LEU A 490 15.86 0.03 -3.52
N LYS A 491 15.55 -0.35 -4.76
CA LYS A 491 15.61 0.51 -5.95
C LYS A 491 14.36 1.37 -6.14
N SER A 492 13.29 1.14 -5.36
CA SER A 492 12.02 1.85 -5.48
C SER A 492 12.20 3.38 -5.45
N ILE A 493 11.40 4.10 -6.23
CA ILE A 493 11.34 5.55 -6.19
C ILE A 493 10.66 6.03 -4.90
N ASN A 494 9.73 5.25 -4.34
CA ASN A 494 9.04 5.56 -3.10
C ASN A 494 9.99 5.44 -1.90
N ALA A 495 10.12 6.53 -1.12
CA ALA A 495 11.04 6.61 0.01
C ALA A 495 10.64 5.66 1.17
N GLU A 496 9.36 5.45 1.36
CA GLU A 496 8.84 4.60 2.44
C GLU A 496 9.07 3.11 2.14
N ILE A 497 8.86 2.69 0.89
CA ILE A 497 9.19 1.32 0.46
C ILE A 497 10.68 1.06 0.65
N ARG A 498 11.55 1.99 0.21
CA ARG A 498 13.01 1.83 0.40
C ARG A 498 13.37 1.74 1.89
N ARG A 499 12.77 2.57 2.74
CA ARG A 499 12.99 2.56 4.19
C ARG A 499 12.60 1.21 4.81
N ASN A 500 11.40 0.71 4.49
CA ASN A 500 10.89 -0.54 5.04
C ASN A 500 11.68 -1.75 4.51
N ALA A 501 12.04 -1.78 3.23
CA ALA A 501 12.92 -2.81 2.66
C ALA A 501 14.31 -2.78 3.32
N SER A 502 14.89 -1.60 3.55
CA SER A 502 16.15 -1.47 4.27
C SER A 502 16.04 -1.97 5.71
N TRP A 503 14.92 -1.70 6.37
CA TRP A 503 14.65 -2.23 7.72
C TRP A 503 14.55 -3.76 7.70
N ALA A 504 13.75 -4.34 6.81
CA ALA A 504 13.63 -5.79 6.66
C ALA A 504 15.00 -6.45 6.43
N ILE A 505 15.81 -5.90 5.51
CA ILE A 505 17.17 -6.40 5.24
C ILE A 505 18.06 -6.27 6.48
N SER A 506 17.97 -5.15 7.23
CA SER A 506 18.77 -4.97 8.44
C SER A 506 18.42 -5.98 9.53
N VAL A 507 17.16 -6.43 9.61
CA VAL A 507 16.72 -7.46 10.55
C VAL A 507 17.14 -8.85 10.05
N CYS A 508 16.96 -9.12 8.77
CA CYS A 508 17.38 -10.39 8.14
C CYS A 508 18.88 -10.61 8.22
N ALA A 509 19.68 -9.56 8.16
CA ALA A 509 21.14 -9.63 8.27
C ALA A 509 21.66 -10.01 9.69
N ASN A 510 20.78 -10.27 10.66
CA ASN A 510 21.17 -10.85 11.96
C ASN A 510 21.51 -12.35 11.85
N ASP A 511 21.06 -13.02 10.82
CA ASP A 511 21.37 -14.41 10.51
C ASP A 511 22.43 -14.47 9.41
N GLU A 512 23.54 -15.17 9.69
CA GLU A 512 24.71 -15.20 8.82
C GLU A 512 24.39 -15.76 7.41
N ILE A 513 23.60 -16.85 7.37
CA ILE A 513 23.21 -17.49 6.12
C ILE A 513 22.34 -16.55 5.27
N THR A 514 21.38 -15.92 5.91
CA THR A 514 20.48 -14.95 5.25
C THR A 514 21.24 -13.70 4.79
N ALA A 515 22.22 -13.24 5.58
CA ALA A 515 23.08 -12.11 5.21
C ALA A 515 23.92 -12.44 3.97
N LEU A 516 24.48 -13.65 3.89
CA LEU A 516 25.24 -14.11 2.73
C LEU A 516 24.37 -14.16 1.46
N GLU A 517 23.14 -14.71 1.55
CA GLU A 517 22.22 -14.76 0.43
C GLU A 517 21.78 -13.36 -0.03
N LEU A 518 21.57 -12.42 0.91
CA LEU A 518 21.28 -11.02 0.59
C LEU A 518 22.47 -10.35 -0.15
N CYS A 519 23.69 -10.63 0.26
CA CYS A 519 24.89 -10.17 -0.47
C CYS A 519 24.93 -10.75 -1.89
N ASN A 520 24.66 -12.06 -2.05
CA ASN A 520 24.60 -12.71 -3.36
C ASN A 520 23.46 -12.17 -4.25
N ALA A 521 22.37 -11.71 -3.66
CA ALA A 521 21.28 -11.05 -4.36
C ALA A 521 21.57 -9.57 -4.76
N GLY A 522 22.75 -9.05 -4.41
CA GLY A 522 23.18 -7.69 -4.77
C GLY A 522 22.72 -6.59 -3.81
N ALA A 523 22.33 -6.93 -2.58
CA ALA A 523 21.89 -5.95 -1.60
C ALA A 523 22.99 -4.94 -1.24
N LEU A 524 24.23 -5.39 -1.19
CA LEU A 524 25.36 -4.59 -0.75
C LEU A 524 25.66 -3.44 -1.71
N GLU A 525 25.67 -3.73 -3.01
CA GLU A 525 25.93 -2.74 -4.06
C GLU A 525 24.86 -1.66 -4.05
N ILE A 526 23.59 -2.05 -3.95
CA ILE A 526 22.46 -1.11 -3.93
C ILE A 526 22.50 -0.24 -2.66
N LEU A 527 22.80 -0.82 -1.49
CA LEU A 527 22.91 -0.07 -0.23
C LEU A 527 24.10 0.91 -0.24
N GLN A 528 25.21 0.56 -0.92
CA GLN A 528 26.34 1.48 -1.13
C GLN A 528 25.96 2.65 -2.03
N GLU A 529 25.23 2.41 -3.13
CA GLU A 529 24.69 3.47 -3.99
C GLU A 529 23.73 4.39 -3.21
N ILE A 530 22.85 3.81 -2.38
CA ILE A 530 21.94 4.56 -1.51
C ILE A 530 22.72 5.45 -0.55
N ARG A 531 23.80 4.95 0.09
CA ARG A 531 24.66 5.70 1.01
C ARG A 531 25.31 6.91 0.33
N LEU A 532 25.69 6.80 -0.94
CA LEU A 532 26.30 7.90 -1.71
C LEU A 532 25.28 8.96 -2.15
N SER A 533 23.99 8.66 -2.08
CA SER A 533 22.90 9.58 -2.47
C SER A 533 22.26 10.23 -1.24
N PRO A 534 22.47 11.54 -1.00
CA PRO A 534 21.96 12.20 0.21
C PRO A 534 20.43 12.16 0.32
N ASN A 535 19.72 12.07 -0.80
CA ASN A 535 18.25 12.03 -0.82
C ASN A 535 17.64 10.62 -0.65
N ARG A 536 18.46 9.58 -0.75
CA ARG A 536 17.99 8.19 -0.68
C ARG A 536 18.44 7.49 0.60
N ASN A 537 19.47 8.01 1.26
CA ASN A 537 20.03 7.45 2.49
C ASN A 537 19.07 7.58 3.67
N ASN A 538 19.02 6.57 4.53
CA ASN A 538 18.25 6.55 5.77
C ASN A 538 18.96 5.67 6.82
N LYS A 539 18.56 5.81 8.11
CA LYS A 539 19.17 5.06 9.22
C LYS A 539 19.15 3.54 9.03
N PHE A 540 18.09 3.00 8.44
CA PHE A 540 17.98 1.55 8.23
C PHE A 540 18.89 1.07 7.09
N SER A 541 19.08 1.89 6.03
CA SER A 541 20.00 1.54 4.96
C SER A 541 21.45 1.53 5.43
N GLU A 542 21.83 2.46 6.33
CA GLU A 542 23.14 2.45 6.98
C GLU A 542 23.33 1.24 7.88
N LEU A 543 22.32 0.92 8.70
CA LEU A 543 22.33 -0.24 9.57
C LEU A 543 22.40 -1.57 8.78
N ALA A 544 21.61 -1.68 7.71
CA ALA A 544 21.63 -2.85 6.83
C ALA A 544 23.03 -3.03 6.19
N LEU A 545 23.58 -1.96 5.65
CA LEU A 545 24.93 -1.98 5.07
C LEU A 545 25.98 -2.41 6.10
N GLN A 546 25.94 -1.84 7.31
CA GLN A 546 26.87 -2.18 8.39
C GLN A 546 26.76 -3.67 8.79
N LYS A 547 25.53 -4.18 8.95
CA LYS A 547 25.32 -5.58 9.34
C LYS A 547 25.76 -6.55 8.25
N LEU A 548 25.44 -6.28 6.98
CA LEU A 548 25.90 -7.10 5.86
C LEU A 548 27.44 -7.10 5.73
N LEU A 549 28.10 -5.97 5.97
CA LEU A 549 29.56 -5.91 5.99
C LEU A 549 30.15 -6.69 7.18
N ASN A 550 29.51 -6.62 8.34
CA ASN A 550 29.99 -7.32 9.54
C ASN A 550 29.79 -8.85 9.47
N SER A 551 28.80 -9.33 8.71
CA SER A 551 28.61 -10.77 8.49
C SER A 551 29.64 -11.40 7.56
N ASN A 552 30.36 -10.60 6.76
CA ASN A 552 31.42 -11.07 5.87
C ASN A 552 32.64 -10.17 5.96
N LEU A 553 33.57 -10.51 6.85
CA LEU A 553 34.76 -9.72 7.11
C LEU A 553 35.73 -9.63 5.91
N SER A 554 35.79 -10.66 5.06
CA SER A 554 36.56 -10.63 3.82
C SER A 554 36.06 -9.57 2.84
N LEU A 555 34.74 -9.50 2.70
CA LEU A 555 34.07 -8.49 1.90
C LEU A 555 34.23 -7.08 2.51
N LYS A 556 34.06 -6.96 3.83
CA LYS A 556 34.28 -5.71 4.57
C LYS A 556 35.68 -5.15 4.35
N TYR A 557 36.71 -6.01 4.52
CA TYR A 557 38.12 -5.61 4.33
C TYR A 557 38.47 -5.25 2.88
N SER A 558 37.92 -5.99 1.93
CA SER A 558 38.14 -5.73 0.51
C SER A 558 37.55 -4.39 0.06
N LEU A 559 36.40 -3.99 0.60
CA LEU A 559 35.70 -2.75 0.24
C LEU A 559 36.15 -1.53 1.04
N THR A 560 36.39 -1.70 2.34
CA THR A 560 36.71 -0.59 3.24
C THR A 560 38.19 -0.43 3.53
N GLY A 561 38.98 -1.49 3.32
CA GLY A 561 40.37 -1.53 3.74
C GLY A 561 40.58 -1.55 5.26
N HIS A 562 39.50 -1.74 6.04
CA HIS A 562 39.54 -1.61 7.50
C HIS A 562 38.76 -2.73 8.21
N LEU A 563 39.43 -3.40 9.16
CA LEU A 563 38.82 -4.21 10.20
C LEU A 563 39.10 -3.57 11.55
N SER A 564 38.04 -3.38 12.32
CA SER A 564 38.14 -2.82 13.69
C SER A 564 38.70 -3.86 14.68
N ALA A 565 39.01 -3.41 15.87
CA ALA A 565 39.47 -4.28 16.96
C ALA A 565 38.38 -5.29 17.42
N SER A 566 37.10 -4.99 17.15
CA SER A 566 35.96 -5.87 17.44
C SER A 566 35.69 -6.91 16.36
N ASP A 567 36.26 -6.74 15.17
CA ASP A 567 36.14 -7.71 14.08
C ASP A 567 37.13 -8.87 14.29
N VAL A 568 36.62 -10.03 14.66
CA VAL A 568 37.41 -11.22 14.95
C VAL A 568 37.44 -12.12 13.72
N THR A 569 38.63 -12.27 13.13
CA THR A 569 38.85 -13.12 11.93
C THR A 569 38.77 -14.60 12.28
N THR A 570 38.02 -15.35 11.47
CA THR A 570 37.85 -16.81 11.61
C THR A 570 38.49 -17.56 10.44
N ASP A 571 38.52 -18.90 10.53
CA ASP A 571 38.90 -19.75 9.41
C ASP A 571 37.94 -19.50 8.22
N GLY A 572 38.49 -19.47 7.02
CA GLY A 572 37.77 -19.06 5.82
C GLY A 572 37.86 -17.56 5.49
N PHE A 573 38.42 -16.71 6.36
CA PHE A 573 38.77 -15.34 5.99
C PHE A 573 39.77 -15.29 4.84
N TYR A 574 39.56 -14.38 3.89
CA TYR A 574 40.48 -14.19 2.77
C TYR A 574 40.57 -12.71 2.33
N ASP A 575 41.73 -12.32 1.83
CA ASP A 575 41.98 -10.99 1.26
C ASP A 575 42.29 -11.08 -0.24
N PRO A 576 41.35 -10.77 -1.14
CA PRO A 576 41.58 -10.71 -2.58
C PRO A 576 42.25 -9.40 -3.03
N GLY A 577 42.48 -8.48 -2.11
CA GLY A 577 42.92 -7.10 -2.39
C GLY A 577 41.79 -6.10 -2.31
N GLN A 578 42.12 -4.83 -2.58
CA GLN A 578 41.13 -3.77 -2.61
C GLN A 578 40.25 -3.86 -3.87
N ILE A 579 38.98 -3.88 -3.69
CA ILE A 579 37.99 -3.93 -4.77
C ILE A 579 37.24 -2.59 -4.82
N ARG A 580 37.01 -2.10 -6.04
CA ARG A 580 36.24 -0.89 -6.25
C ARG A 580 34.75 -1.16 -6.02
N MET A 581 34.02 -0.17 -5.52
CA MET A 581 32.57 -0.22 -5.38
C MET A 581 31.90 -0.59 -6.72
N GLY A 582 30.91 -1.47 -6.69
CA GLY A 582 30.19 -1.95 -7.86
C GLY A 582 30.82 -3.18 -8.54
N HIS A 583 31.93 -3.73 -8.01
CA HIS A 583 32.48 -4.99 -8.47
C HIS A 583 32.21 -6.09 -7.45
N GLN A 584 31.70 -7.22 -7.91
CA GLN A 584 31.51 -8.39 -7.05
C GLN A 584 32.85 -8.92 -6.54
N VAL A 585 32.90 -9.24 -5.26
CA VAL A 585 34.06 -9.94 -4.66
C VAL A 585 33.88 -11.42 -4.96
N PRO A 586 34.79 -12.03 -5.75
CA PRO A 586 34.69 -13.43 -6.08
C PRO A 586 34.86 -14.29 -4.82
N THR A 587 34.11 -15.35 -4.70
CA THR A 587 34.21 -16.33 -3.64
C THR A 587 35.53 -17.12 -3.75
N LEU A 588 35.99 -17.73 -2.67
CA LEU A 588 37.20 -18.59 -2.71
C LEU A 588 37.05 -19.75 -3.71
N GLU A 589 35.85 -20.30 -3.85
CA GLU A 589 35.57 -21.35 -4.82
C GLU A 589 35.73 -20.86 -6.27
N GLU A 590 35.15 -19.69 -6.58
CA GLU A 590 35.31 -19.07 -7.91
C GLU A 590 36.77 -18.73 -8.21
N ILE A 591 37.55 -18.27 -7.22
CA ILE A 591 38.97 -17.98 -7.38
C ILE A 591 39.77 -19.28 -7.60
N SER A 592 39.39 -20.36 -6.91
CA SER A 592 40.07 -21.68 -7.05
C SER A 592 39.92 -22.27 -8.45
N LYS A 593 38.80 -21.99 -9.13
CA LYS A 593 38.53 -22.45 -10.51
C LYS A 593 39.24 -21.60 -11.59
N GLN A 594 39.84 -20.46 -11.20
CA GLN A 594 40.56 -19.59 -12.16
C GLN A 594 41.94 -20.10 -12.45
N VAL A 595 42.36 -20.01 -13.70
CA VAL A 595 43.75 -20.29 -14.11
C VAL A 595 44.71 -19.33 -13.39
N VAL A 596 45.86 -19.86 -12.95
CA VAL A 596 46.90 -19.06 -12.31
C VAL A 596 47.32 -17.88 -13.21
N ASN A 597 47.26 -16.68 -12.69
CA ASN A 597 47.51 -15.44 -13.41
C ASN A 597 48.55 -14.56 -12.69
N LYS A 598 48.99 -13.48 -13.32
CA LYS A 598 49.97 -12.53 -12.76
C LYS A 598 49.37 -11.52 -11.77
N ARG A 599 48.05 -11.59 -11.47
CA ARG A 599 47.42 -10.67 -10.53
C ARG A 599 47.85 -10.99 -9.09
N ARG A 600 47.55 -10.05 -8.17
CA ARG A 600 47.75 -10.22 -6.72
C ARG A 600 47.15 -11.56 -6.25
N ALA A 601 47.88 -12.29 -5.42
CA ALA A 601 47.35 -13.49 -4.80
C ALA A 601 46.25 -13.16 -3.80
N THR A 602 45.22 -14.00 -3.70
CA THR A 602 44.26 -13.98 -2.61
C THR A 602 44.84 -14.71 -1.41
N ILE A 603 45.03 -14.00 -0.31
CA ILE A 603 45.56 -14.58 0.91
C ILE A 603 44.42 -15.17 1.72
N ALA A 604 44.48 -16.47 2.02
CA ALA A 604 43.44 -17.16 2.79
C ALA A 604 43.95 -17.66 4.14
N VAL A 605 43.08 -17.71 5.12
CA VAL A 605 43.33 -18.12 6.49
C VAL A 605 42.53 -19.39 6.79
N ASN A 606 43.24 -20.49 7.13
CA ASN A 606 42.60 -21.73 7.55
C ASN A 606 43.48 -22.54 8.50
N GLY A 607 43.24 -22.47 9.78
CA GLY A 607 43.95 -23.24 10.82
C GLY A 607 43.13 -24.38 11.41
N LYS A 608 41.94 -24.73 10.84
CA LYS A 608 41.17 -25.90 11.27
C LYS A 608 41.97 -27.16 10.98
N PRO A 609 42.21 -28.01 11.99
CA PRO A 609 42.76 -29.33 11.72
C PRO A 609 41.80 -30.08 10.78
N LEU A 610 42.35 -30.87 9.87
CA LEU A 610 41.58 -31.88 9.14
C LEU A 610 40.89 -32.72 10.22
N ASP A 611 39.56 -32.65 10.31
CA ASP A 611 38.79 -33.58 11.11
C ASP A 611 39.15 -34.97 10.57
N GLN A 612 39.86 -35.75 11.38
CA GLN A 612 40.05 -37.13 11.09
C GLN A 612 38.70 -37.75 10.95
N PHE A 613 38.32 -38.16 9.76
CA PHE A 613 37.18 -39.01 9.54
C PHE A 613 37.27 -40.14 10.56
N ILE A 614 36.42 -40.13 11.56
CA ILE A 614 36.21 -41.26 12.46
C ILE A 614 35.61 -42.35 11.59
N THR A 615 36.47 -43.19 11.05
CA THR A 615 36.09 -44.52 10.57
C THR A 615 35.54 -45.25 11.76
N LYS A 616 34.21 -45.38 11.81
CA LYS A 616 33.57 -46.37 12.69
C LYS A 616 33.95 -47.73 12.19
N GLU A 617 35.01 -48.30 12.80
CA GLU A 617 35.15 -49.76 12.80
C GLU A 617 34.05 -50.36 13.66
N PRO A 618 33.43 -51.45 13.26
CA PRO A 618 32.41 -52.15 14.04
C PRO A 618 33.11 -52.92 15.18
N ASP A 619 32.89 -52.41 16.41
CA ASP A 619 33.36 -53.10 17.62
C ASP A 619 32.37 -54.20 18.00
N ASP A 620 32.90 -55.41 17.94
CA ASP A 620 32.24 -56.66 18.39
C ASP A 620 32.43 -56.83 19.90
N CYS A 621 31.33 -57.06 20.58
CA CYS A 621 31.13 -57.78 21.84
C CYS A 621 32.12 -57.59 23.04
N LYS A 622 31.59 -57.22 24.21
CA LYS A 622 31.30 -58.04 25.41
C LYS A 622 30.95 -57.21 26.66
N GLN A 623 29.84 -57.59 27.18
CA GLN A 623 29.45 -57.84 28.62
C GLN A 623 30.30 -57.14 29.73
N ASP A 624 29.71 -56.37 30.64
CA ASP A 624 28.97 -56.72 31.84
C ASP A 624 28.53 -55.50 32.69
N SER A 625 27.37 -55.57 33.20
CA SER A 625 26.64 -54.69 34.12
C SER A 625 27.18 -54.78 35.57
N PRO A 626 26.59 -54.15 36.66
CA PRO A 626 25.57 -53.08 36.73
C PRO A 626 25.84 -52.03 37.85
N THR A 627 25.06 -50.98 37.93
CA THR A 627 24.31 -50.48 39.09
C THR A 627 23.84 -49.03 38.87
N GLU A 628 22.55 -48.86 38.84
CA GLU A 628 21.59 -48.13 39.69
C GLU A 628 21.96 -46.66 39.98
N THR A 629 21.13 -45.70 39.81
CA THR A 629 19.73 -45.35 40.08
C THR A 629 19.50 -43.90 39.62
N THR A 630 18.45 -43.47 39.19
CA THR A 630 17.01 -43.30 39.28
C THR A 630 16.55 -42.17 38.38
N ALA A 631 15.67 -42.42 37.59
CA ALA A 631 14.25 -42.04 37.46
C ALA A 631 14.03 -40.55 37.13
N SER A 632 13.23 -40.16 36.19
CA SER A 632 11.90 -40.59 35.77
C SER A 632 11.59 -39.90 34.41
N SER A 633 11.17 -40.54 33.44
CA SER A 633 9.80 -40.84 32.98
C SER A 633 9.13 -39.62 32.32
N VAL A 634 8.46 -39.63 31.17
CA VAL A 634 7.59 -40.55 30.48
C VAL A 634 7.10 -39.78 29.26
N LEU A 635 6.82 -40.16 28.11
CA LEU A 635 6.30 -41.30 27.42
C LEU A 635 6.32 -41.09 25.90
N SER A 636 6.69 -42.11 25.23
CA SER A 636 6.56 -42.32 23.80
C SER A 636 5.17 -42.78 23.43
N SER A 637 4.68 -42.50 22.22
CA SER A 637 3.90 -43.51 21.53
C SER A 637 4.07 -43.45 20.01
N LYS A 638 4.66 -44.55 19.50
CA LYS A 638 4.59 -44.98 18.11
C LYS A 638 3.22 -45.58 17.81
N ARG A 639 2.76 -45.45 16.57
CA ARG A 639 2.08 -46.52 15.75
C ARG A 639 2.00 -45.99 14.32
N SER A 640 2.70 -46.53 13.37
CA SER A 640 2.66 -47.66 12.46
C SER A 640 1.24 -48.08 12.04
N SER A 641 0.93 -47.98 10.77
CA SER A 641 0.78 -49.08 9.82
C SER A 641 -0.28 -48.87 8.75
N LYS A 642 0.14 -49.06 7.54
CA LYS A 642 -0.46 -49.91 6.50
C LYS A 642 -1.50 -49.33 5.55
N THR A 643 -1.06 -49.29 4.30
CA THR A 643 -1.84 -49.56 3.05
C THR A 643 -2.64 -50.89 3.12
N PRO A 644 -3.59 -51.24 2.20
CA PRO A 644 -3.73 -50.90 0.77
C PRO A 644 -5.17 -50.86 0.23
N SER A 645 -5.38 -50.51 -1.04
CA SER A 645 -6.05 -51.22 -2.14
C SER A 645 -6.80 -50.33 -3.11
N LYS A 646 -6.42 -50.38 -4.36
CA LYS A 646 -7.00 -51.01 -5.57
C LYS A 646 -8.50 -50.85 -5.81
N MET A 647 -8.82 -50.23 -6.99
CA MET A 647 -9.71 -50.69 -8.06
C MET A 647 -9.59 -49.78 -9.28
N LYS A 648 -9.12 -50.24 -10.41
CA LYS A 648 -9.66 -51.01 -11.55
C LYS A 648 -10.66 -50.23 -12.42
N GLY A 649 -10.32 -50.18 -13.70
CA GLY A 649 -11.21 -50.14 -14.85
C GLY A 649 -10.55 -49.60 -16.11
N LYS A 650 -9.99 -50.42 -16.95
CA LYS A 650 -10.42 -50.88 -18.30
C LYS A 650 -10.48 -49.76 -19.33
N GLY A 651 -9.91 -49.85 -20.48
CA GLY A 651 -9.55 -50.95 -21.34
C GLY A 651 -8.98 -50.53 -22.69
N ASN A 652 -8.33 -51.48 -23.25
CA ASN A 652 -8.19 -51.91 -24.68
C ASN A 652 -7.43 -50.99 -25.66
N LYS A 653 -6.46 -51.47 -26.30
CA LYS A 653 -6.08 -52.54 -27.27
C LYS A 653 -5.28 -51.78 -28.34
N GLU A 654 -4.30 -52.23 -29.02
CA GLU A 654 -3.76 -53.44 -29.57
C GLU A 654 -2.39 -53.17 -30.16
N ASP A 655 -1.46 -54.13 -29.97
CA ASP A 655 -0.49 -54.73 -30.86
C ASP A 655 0.52 -53.86 -31.68
N GLU A 656 1.80 -54.14 -31.56
CA GLU A 656 2.58 -55.25 -32.10
C GLU A 656 4.05 -55.28 -31.69
N LYS A 657 4.54 -56.49 -31.65
CA LYS A 657 5.87 -57.00 -31.34
C LYS A 657 7.02 -56.40 -32.15
N ARG A 658 8.19 -56.22 -31.51
CA ARG A 658 9.42 -56.87 -31.97
C ARG A 658 10.46 -56.89 -30.82
N LYS A 659 11.06 -58.06 -30.70
CA LYS A 659 12.26 -58.43 -29.89
C LYS A 659 13.47 -57.72 -30.44
N ASP A 660 14.41 -57.36 -29.59
CA ASP A 660 15.81 -57.79 -29.65
C ASP A 660 16.56 -57.32 -28.39
N GLU A 661 17.15 -58.28 -27.77
CA GLU A 661 18.41 -58.52 -27.10
C GLU A 661 19.08 -57.42 -26.26
N ASP A 662 19.36 -57.83 -25.04
CA ASP A 662 20.21 -57.32 -23.97
C ASP A 662 21.53 -56.74 -24.43
N GLU A 663 21.81 -55.48 -24.00
CA GLU A 663 23.15 -55.08 -23.66
C GLU A 663 23.11 -54.27 -22.35
N TYR A 664 23.56 -54.89 -21.27
CA TYR A 664 23.78 -54.34 -19.95
C TYR A 664 24.90 -53.27 -20.07
N LYS A 665 24.56 -51.97 -20.16
CA LYS A 665 25.48 -50.87 -19.92
C LYS A 665 25.35 -50.44 -18.47
N PRO A 666 26.50 -50.47 -17.72
CA PRO A 666 26.50 -49.91 -16.36
C PRO A 666 26.12 -48.41 -16.40
N GLN A 667 25.17 -48.01 -15.56
CA GLN A 667 24.89 -46.60 -15.31
C GLN A 667 26.18 -45.93 -14.80
N PRO A 668 26.49 -44.71 -15.25
CA PRO A 668 27.59 -43.98 -14.64
C PRO A 668 27.20 -43.68 -13.19
N GLU A 669 28.08 -44.08 -12.28
CA GLU A 669 28.04 -43.65 -10.90
C GLU A 669 27.89 -42.13 -10.89
N MET A 670 26.87 -41.60 -10.22
CA MET A 670 26.75 -40.17 -9.94
C MET A 670 27.97 -39.84 -9.08
N VAL A 671 28.94 -39.19 -9.69
CA VAL A 671 30.00 -38.52 -8.95
C VAL A 671 29.27 -37.42 -8.17
N VAL A 672 29.13 -37.63 -6.87
CA VAL A 672 28.79 -36.58 -5.94
C VAL A 672 29.97 -35.59 -6.03
N ASP A 673 29.74 -34.44 -6.65
CA ASP A 673 30.71 -33.35 -6.63
C ASP A 673 30.99 -33.05 -5.16
N GLU A 674 32.17 -33.46 -4.65
CA GLU A 674 32.66 -33.04 -3.35
C GLU A 674 32.73 -31.51 -3.36
N ALA A 675 31.92 -30.86 -2.53
CA ALA A 675 31.92 -29.38 -2.39
C ALA A 675 33.37 -28.92 -2.09
N TRP A 676 33.89 -28.03 -2.91
CA TRP A 676 35.26 -27.49 -2.75
C TRP A 676 35.44 -26.92 -1.33
N SER A 677 36.51 -27.28 -0.66
CA SER A 677 36.89 -26.77 0.67
C SER A 677 38.29 -26.18 0.65
N LEU A 678 38.49 -25.15 1.48
CA LEU A 678 39.79 -24.49 1.61
C LEU A 678 40.80 -25.48 2.24
N PRO A 679 42.00 -25.69 1.66
CA PRO A 679 43.01 -26.59 2.21
C PRO A 679 43.44 -26.20 3.62
N TYR A 680 43.76 -27.16 4.45
CA TYR A 680 44.34 -26.98 5.76
C TYR A 680 45.73 -26.36 5.74
N ASP A 681 45.97 -25.31 6.57
CA ASP A 681 47.25 -24.63 6.72
C ASP A 681 47.97 -25.09 8.02
N ALA A 682 48.70 -26.18 7.92
CA ALA A 682 49.46 -26.71 9.04
C ALA A 682 50.51 -25.72 9.59
N ALA A 683 51.11 -24.91 8.71
CA ALA A 683 52.10 -23.91 9.13
C ALA A 683 51.46 -22.79 9.95
N PHE A 684 50.26 -22.33 9.56
CA PHE A 684 49.50 -21.35 10.32
C PHE A 684 49.06 -21.94 11.67
N HIS A 685 48.57 -23.15 11.67
CA HIS A 685 48.14 -23.83 12.91
C HIS A 685 49.30 -23.93 13.92
N ASN A 686 50.51 -24.24 13.49
CA ASN A 686 51.69 -24.27 14.35
C ASN A 686 52.00 -22.88 14.93
N LEU A 687 51.88 -21.81 14.14
CA LEU A 687 52.08 -20.44 14.64
C LEU A 687 51.01 -20.05 15.69
N VAL A 688 49.77 -20.47 15.51
CA VAL A 688 48.70 -20.29 16.53
C VAL A 688 49.05 -21.00 17.82
N LYS A 689 49.49 -22.25 17.73
CA LYS A 689 49.93 -23.04 18.89
C LYS A 689 51.07 -22.37 19.64
N GLU A 690 52.12 -21.95 18.90
CA GLU A 690 53.27 -21.24 19.44
C GLU A 690 52.82 -19.91 20.14
N ALA A 691 51.91 -19.14 19.50
CA ALA A 691 51.39 -17.91 20.11
C ALA A 691 50.59 -18.16 21.39
N VAL A 692 49.80 -19.23 21.44
CA VAL A 692 49.08 -19.63 22.66
C VAL A 692 50.02 -20.08 23.76
N GLU A 693 51.02 -20.86 23.44
CA GLU A 693 51.97 -21.42 24.45
C GLU A 693 52.97 -20.40 24.97
N SER A 694 53.47 -19.48 24.13
CA SER A 694 54.53 -18.56 24.48
C SER A 694 54.06 -17.15 24.85
N ILE A 695 52.95 -16.67 24.27
CA ILE A 695 52.50 -15.27 24.40
C ILE A 695 51.33 -15.14 25.37
N SER A 696 50.29 -16.01 25.33
CA SER A 696 49.12 -15.94 26.19
C SER A 696 49.45 -15.98 27.67
N PRO A 697 50.49 -16.63 28.20
CA PRO A 697 50.84 -16.64 29.60
C PRO A 697 51.45 -15.31 30.12
N LEU A 698 51.80 -14.38 29.21
CA LEU A 698 52.41 -13.08 29.59
C LEU A 698 51.36 -12.21 30.25
N GLN A 699 51.69 -11.64 31.46
CA GLN A 699 50.75 -10.77 32.19
C GLN A 699 50.69 -9.33 31.69
N ASP A 700 51.70 -8.89 30.93
CA ASP A 700 51.83 -7.53 30.42
C ASP A 700 51.36 -7.47 28.98
N VAL A 701 50.24 -6.78 28.79
CA VAL A 701 49.59 -6.62 27.47
C VAL A 701 50.52 -5.97 26.43
N ALA A 702 51.34 -5.01 26.82
CA ALA A 702 52.30 -4.37 25.90
C ALA A 702 53.41 -5.36 25.47
N LYS A 703 53.86 -6.22 26.39
CA LYS A 703 54.80 -7.29 26.04
C LYS A 703 54.16 -8.36 25.15
N MET A 704 52.88 -8.68 25.34
CA MET A 704 52.15 -9.60 24.46
C MET A 704 52.12 -9.08 23.03
N TYR A 705 51.77 -7.82 22.82
CA TYR A 705 51.79 -7.18 21.49
C TYR A 705 53.20 -7.20 20.84
N THR A 706 54.26 -6.89 21.63
CA THR A 706 55.63 -6.91 21.15
C THR A 706 56.11 -8.33 20.82
N ALA A 707 55.83 -9.32 21.68
CA ALA A 707 56.19 -10.73 21.44
C ALA A 707 55.45 -11.28 20.19
N LEU A 708 54.17 -10.93 19.99
CA LEU A 708 53.43 -11.32 18.80
C LEU A 708 54.02 -10.72 17.52
N ALA A 709 54.50 -9.49 17.58
CA ALA A 709 55.17 -8.83 16.43
C ALA A 709 56.50 -9.49 16.08
N MET A 710 57.28 -9.95 17.09
CA MET A 710 58.51 -10.70 16.84
C MET A 710 58.19 -12.05 16.18
N LEU A 711 57.20 -12.78 16.70
CA LEU A 711 56.78 -14.08 16.13
C LEU A 711 56.36 -13.92 14.64
N VAL A 712 55.54 -12.91 14.34
CA VAL A 712 55.11 -12.61 12.96
C VAL A 712 56.30 -12.26 12.05
N CYS A 713 57.20 -11.43 12.56
CA CYS A 713 58.41 -11.04 11.81
C CYS A 713 59.27 -12.26 11.48
N ASP A 714 59.54 -13.09 12.47
CA ASP A 714 60.38 -14.30 12.29
C ASP A 714 59.75 -15.31 11.33
N ALA A 715 58.41 -15.50 11.42
CA ALA A 715 57.67 -16.36 10.53
C ALA A 715 57.70 -15.92 9.06
N MET A 716 57.85 -14.60 8.79
CA MET A 716 57.76 -14.01 7.46
C MET A 716 59.08 -13.39 6.93
N GLY A 717 60.22 -13.94 7.31
CA GLY A 717 61.53 -13.66 6.73
C GLY A 717 62.37 -12.69 7.52
N GLY A 718 62.07 -12.44 8.79
CA GLY A 718 62.83 -11.64 9.72
C GLY A 718 62.75 -10.12 9.50
N LYS A 719 63.59 -9.39 10.24
CA LYS A 719 63.69 -7.94 10.15
C LYS A 719 64.25 -7.50 8.78
N VAL A 720 63.57 -6.52 8.16
CA VAL A 720 64.00 -5.92 6.88
C VAL A 720 64.34 -4.45 7.09
N GLU A 721 65.58 -4.06 6.75
CA GLU A 721 66.04 -2.65 6.80
C GLU A 721 65.38 -1.86 5.67
N PRO A 722 64.98 -0.58 5.90
CA PRO A 722 64.33 0.24 4.86
C PRO A 722 65.09 0.24 3.51
N ASP A 723 66.44 0.34 3.55
CA ASP A 723 67.30 0.42 2.35
C ASP A 723 67.37 -0.92 1.60
N LYS A 724 67.06 -2.02 2.24
CA LYS A 724 67.06 -3.37 1.66
C LYS A 724 65.71 -3.89 1.26
N LEU A 725 64.69 -3.05 1.30
CA LEU A 725 63.29 -3.48 1.00
C LEU A 725 63.16 -3.94 -0.46
N HIS A 726 63.90 -3.36 -1.40
CA HIS A 726 63.88 -3.72 -2.82
C HIS A 726 64.59 -5.06 -3.09
N ASP A 727 65.51 -5.50 -2.21
CA ASP A 727 66.18 -6.82 -2.30
C ASP A 727 65.34 -7.95 -1.68
N PHE A 728 64.25 -7.58 -0.98
CA PHE A 728 63.36 -8.54 -0.31
C PHE A 728 62.34 -9.12 -1.30
N LEU A 729 62.75 -10.14 -2.08
CA LEU A 729 62.06 -10.76 -3.20
C LEU A 729 60.75 -11.47 -2.79
N TRP A 730 59.81 -10.73 -2.20
CA TRP A 730 58.55 -11.27 -1.75
C TRP A 730 57.58 -11.58 -2.90
N GLU A 731 57.59 -10.83 -4.00
CA GLU A 731 56.73 -11.06 -5.17
C GLU A 731 57.08 -12.37 -5.88
N LEU A 732 58.36 -12.67 -5.99
CA LEU A 732 58.82 -13.93 -6.54
C LEU A 732 58.34 -15.09 -5.67
N HIS A 733 58.53 -14.99 -4.34
CA HIS A 733 58.06 -16.01 -3.40
C HIS A 733 56.56 -16.28 -3.48
N ILE A 734 55.74 -15.24 -3.57
CA ILE A 734 54.25 -15.39 -3.72
C ILE A 734 53.92 -16.03 -5.08
N SER A 735 54.66 -15.68 -6.15
CA SER A 735 54.47 -16.29 -7.47
C SER A 735 54.83 -17.77 -7.50
N GLU A 736 55.88 -18.16 -6.81
CA GLU A 736 56.30 -19.55 -6.61
C GLU A 736 55.18 -20.34 -5.87
N LEU A 737 54.65 -19.80 -4.78
CA LEU A 737 53.58 -20.44 -4.02
C LEU A 737 52.28 -20.61 -4.84
N LYS A 738 51.93 -19.66 -5.72
CA LYS A 738 50.77 -19.79 -6.64
C LYS A 738 50.99 -20.93 -7.65
N VAL A 739 52.19 -21.05 -8.20
CA VAL A 739 52.54 -22.12 -9.16
C VAL A 739 52.52 -23.48 -8.45
N GLU A 740 53.13 -23.56 -7.25
CA GLU A 740 53.15 -24.77 -6.43
C GLU A 740 51.75 -25.26 -6.07
N ALA A 741 50.86 -24.31 -5.67
CA ALA A 741 49.48 -24.61 -5.32
C ALA A 741 48.56 -24.79 -6.54
N CYS A 742 49.06 -24.55 -7.78
CA CYS A 742 48.23 -24.44 -8.99
C CYS A 742 46.98 -23.58 -8.80
N SER A 743 47.03 -22.53 -7.95
CA SER A 743 45.91 -21.69 -7.55
C SER A 743 46.30 -20.24 -7.37
N ASN A 744 45.36 -19.34 -7.54
CA ASN A 744 45.53 -17.93 -7.17
C ASN A 744 45.33 -17.69 -5.65
N ILE A 745 44.96 -18.72 -4.87
CA ILE A 745 44.80 -18.67 -3.41
C ILE A 745 46.13 -19.11 -2.78
N VAL A 746 46.67 -18.29 -1.88
CA VAL A 746 47.85 -18.58 -1.09
C VAL A 746 47.47 -18.62 0.39
N LEU A 747 47.82 -19.71 1.06
CA LEU A 747 47.56 -19.86 2.52
C LEU A 747 48.57 -19.03 3.30
N ILE A 748 48.10 -18.28 4.32
CA ILE A 748 48.91 -17.29 5.05
C ILE A 748 50.14 -17.89 5.74
N GLY A 749 50.06 -19.11 6.30
CA GLY A 749 51.16 -19.79 6.96
C GLY A 749 52.27 -20.26 6.03
N LYS A 750 52.04 -20.39 4.74
CA LYS A 750 53.03 -20.75 3.71
C LYS A 750 53.90 -19.57 3.30
N ILE A 751 53.51 -18.32 3.63
CA ILE A 751 54.24 -17.11 3.26
C ILE A 751 55.48 -16.94 4.16
N LYS A 752 56.66 -17.29 3.64
CA LYS A 752 57.94 -17.18 4.35
C LYS A 752 58.68 -15.88 4.08
N LYS A 753 58.29 -15.12 3.05
CA LYS A 753 58.74 -13.75 2.77
C LYS A 753 57.56 -12.84 2.59
N GLY A 754 57.09 -12.21 3.70
CA GLY A 754 55.94 -11.35 3.74
C GLY A 754 56.28 -9.88 3.91
N THR A 755 55.65 -8.98 3.14
CA THR A 755 55.77 -7.54 3.27
C THR A 755 54.62 -6.98 4.19
N PHE A 756 54.53 -5.70 4.35
CA PHE A 756 53.63 -5.00 5.28
C PHE A 756 52.24 -5.59 5.37
N PHE A 757 51.54 -5.77 4.25
CA PHE A 757 50.16 -6.27 4.26
C PHE A 757 50.06 -7.77 4.65
N HIS A 758 51.04 -8.58 4.30
CA HIS A 758 51.06 -10.00 4.72
C HIS A 758 51.27 -10.11 6.24
N ARG A 759 52.23 -9.33 6.77
CA ARG A 759 52.55 -9.32 8.20
C ARG A 759 51.43 -8.73 9.03
N ALA A 760 50.84 -7.61 8.58
CA ALA A 760 49.69 -6.99 9.28
C ALA A 760 48.49 -7.94 9.31
N LEU A 761 48.23 -8.69 8.23
CA LEU A 761 47.17 -9.69 8.22
C LEU A 761 47.48 -10.87 9.14
N LEU A 762 48.67 -11.43 9.09
CA LEU A 762 49.08 -12.53 10.00
C LEU A 762 49.01 -12.06 11.46
N TYR A 763 49.48 -10.83 11.74
CA TYR A 763 49.38 -10.24 13.07
C TYR A 763 47.95 -10.15 13.58
N LYS A 764 47.04 -9.63 12.78
CA LYS A 764 45.61 -9.53 13.10
C LYS A 764 45.02 -10.90 13.43
N VAL A 765 45.23 -11.85 12.53
CA VAL A 765 44.67 -13.20 12.67
C VAL A 765 45.20 -13.93 13.91
N LEU A 766 46.50 -13.83 14.19
CA LEU A 766 47.09 -14.43 15.39
C LEU A 766 46.65 -13.71 16.68
N ALA A 767 46.53 -12.37 16.65
CA ALA A 767 46.04 -11.58 17.78
C ALA A 767 44.60 -11.99 18.15
N ASP A 768 43.73 -12.15 17.13
CA ASP A 768 42.34 -12.62 17.34
C ASP A 768 42.29 -14.02 17.97
N ARG A 769 43.21 -14.93 17.61
CA ARG A 769 43.28 -16.29 18.18
C ARG A 769 43.70 -16.34 19.66
N ILE A 770 44.54 -15.37 20.11
CA ILE A 770 44.97 -15.29 21.51
C ILE A 770 44.25 -14.24 22.33
N GLY A 771 43.12 -13.67 21.73
CA GLY A 771 42.28 -12.69 22.44
C GLY A 771 42.86 -11.28 22.57
N LEU A 772 43.84 -10.91 21.76
CA LEU A 772 44.43 -9.56 21.72
C LEU A 772 43.67 -8.68 20.72
N SER A 773 43.15 -7.54 21.21
CA SER A 773 42.37 -6.62 20.36
C SER A 773 43.28 -5.74 19.51
N CYS A 774 43.22 -5.88 18.19
CA CYS A 774 43.87 -4.94 17.26
C CYS A 774 43.03 -4.69 16.02
N SER A 775 43.23 -3.56 15.34
CA SER A 775 42.64 -3.29 14.03
C SER A 775 43.56 -3.79 12.92
N LEU A 776 43.03 -3.88 11.67
CA LEU A 776 43.84 -4.08 10.47
C LEU A 776 43.43 -3.00 9.45
N ILE A 777 44.37 -2.18 9.02
CA ILE A 777 44.14 -1.05 8.12
C ILE A 777 45.03 -1.21 6.87
N ARG A 778 44.39 -1.02 5.72
CA ARG A 778 45.07 -1.03 4.41
C ARG A 778 45.38 0.40 3.98
N GLY A 779 46.59 0.68 3.68
CA GLY A 779 47.06 1.91 3.06
C GLY A 779 47.27 1.80 1.55
N GLU A 780 47.88 2.80 0.98
CA GLU A 780 48.27 2.81 -0.44
C GLU A 780 49.54 1.97 -0.68
N TYR A 781 49.80 1.62 -1.94
CA TYR A 781 51.00 0.92 -2.42
C TYR A 781 51.37 -0.34 -1.61
N ASN A 782 50.44 -1.24 -1.34
CA ASN A 782 50.62 -2.46 -0.54
C ASN A 782 51.04 -2.25 0.91
N ARG A 783 50.85 -1.05 1.45
CA ARG A 783 50.98 -0.80 2.90
C ARG A 783 49.78 -1.35 3.64
N ALA A 784 50.02 -1.87 4.83
CA ALA A 784 49.01 -2.17 5.83
C ALA A 784 49.65 -2.16 7.21
N TRP A 785 48.85 -1.86 8.23
CA TRP A 785 49.32 -1.80 9.63
C TRP A 785 48.20 -2.21 10.60
N ASN A 786 48.62 -2.42 11.86
CA ASN A 786 47.70 -2.73 12.95
C ASN A 786 47.75 -1.61 13.98
N GLU A 787 46.57 -1.14 14.40
CA GLU A 787 46.42 -0.21 15.49
C GLU A 787 46.01 -0.97 16.75
N ILE A 788 46.66 -0.60 17.88
CA ILE A 788 46.39 -1.18 19.22
C ILE A 788 46.16 -0.07 20.23
N PHE A 789 45.36 -0.33 21.22
CA PHE A 789 45.03 0.62 22.28
C PHE A 789 45.65 0.15 23.60
N ILE A 790 46.51 0.97 24.18
CA ILE A 790 47.17 0.69 25.45
C ILE A 790 46.78 1.75 26.49
N THR A 791 46.28 1.31 27.62
CA THR A 791 46.02 2.17 28.79
C THR A 791 47.28 2.36 29.59
N SER A 792 47.84 3.58 29.58
CA SER A 792 48.99 3.93 30.43
C SER A 792 48.58 4.05 31.88
N PRO A 793 49.26 3.40 32.84
CA PRO A 793 49.01 3.59 34.27
C PRO A 793 49.58 4.93 34.73
N LYS A 794 48.91 6.07 34.44
CA LYS A 794 49.26 7.37 35.04
C LYS A 794 48.72 7.48 36.45
N LYS A 795 49.64 7.58 37.40
CA LYS A 795 49.40 8.00 38.77
C LYS A 795 49.01 9.49 38.80
N THR A 796 47.73 9.80 38.69
CA THR A 796 47.11 11.01 39.22
C THR A 796 45.62 11.02 38.85
N TYR A 797 44.76 11.50 39.70
CA TYR A 797 43.31 11.64 39.61
C TYR A 797 42.82 11.99 38.18
N GLY A 798 42.24 11.01 37.45
CA GLY A 798 41.64 11.20 36.15
C GLY A 798 41.51 9.87 35.38
N TYR A 799 40.41 9.65 34.71
CA TYR A 799 40.21 8.49 33.85
C TYR A 799 41.34 8.43 32.80
N SER A 800 42.12 7.31 32.81
CA SER A 800 43.16 7.06 31.81
C SER A 800 42.50 6.76 30.46
N GLN A 801 42.60 7.68 29.50
CA GLN A 801 42.18 7.41 28.14
C GLN A 801 43.16 6.45 27.44
N PRO A 802 42.68 5.41 26.72
CA PRO A 802 43.57 4.52 25.96
C PRO A 802 44.23 5.33 24.84
N GLU A 803 45.54 5.22 24.71
CA GLU A 803 46.31 5.80 23.64
C GLU A 803 46.47 4.79 22.48
N CYS A 804 46.34 5.29 21.24
CA CYS A 804 46.47 4.48 20.03
C CYS A 804 47.92 4.43 19.57
N TYR A 805 48.41 3.22 19.33
CA TYR A 805 49.74 2.94 18.80
C TYR A 805 49.67 2.10 17.56
N ILE A 806 50.62 2.32 16.64
CA ILE A 806 50.88 1.46 15.46
C ILE A 806 52.08 0.58 15.81
N ILE A 807 52.00 -0.70 15.51
CA ILE A 807 53.07 -1.64 15.77
C ILE A 807 53.89 -1.86 14.51
N ASP A 808 55.23 -1.73 14.62
CA ASP A 808 56.14 -2.05 13.54
C ASP A 808 56.38 -3.57 13.45
N LEU A 809 56.05 -4.12 12.26
CA LEU A 809 56.22 -5.53 11.93
C LEU A 809 57.34 -5.78 10.91
N MET A 810 58.03 -4.69 10.48
CA MET A 810 58.92 -4.76 9.34
C MET A 810 60.36 -4.35 9.66
N HIS A 811 60.54 -3.13 10.15
CA HIS A 811 61.88 -2.50 10.33
C HIS A 811 62.42 -2.64 11.75
N GLN A 812 61.58 -2.44 12.75
CA GLN A 812 61.88 -2.62 14.18
C GLN A 812 60.74 -3.42 14.83
N PRO A 813 60.67 -4.73 14.60
CA PRO A 813 59.57 -5.55 15.03
C PRO A 813 59.29 -5.39 16.54
N GLY A 814 58.01 -5.10 16.87
CA GLY A 814 57.55 -4.86 18.24
C GLY A 814 57.69 -3.42 18.72
N ASN A 815 58.26 -2.51 17.94
CA ASN A 815 58.31 -1.10 18.32
C ASN A 815 56.89 -0.50 18.24
N LEU A 816 56.44 0.14 19.34
CA LEU A 816 55.16 0.77 19.48
C LEU A 816 55.28 2.27 19.15
N MET A 817 54.75 2.69 18.01
CA MET A 817 54.76 4.07 17.52
C MET A 817 53.42 4.72 17.85
N LYS A 818 53.43 5.84 18.52
CA LYS A 818 52.17 6.59 18.77
C LYS A 818 51.55 7.00 17.44
N SER A 819 50.26 6.77 17.22
CA SER A 819 49.56 6.86 15.94
C SER A 819 49.80 8.20 15.19
N ASN A 820 49.99 9.32 15.86
CA ASN A 820 50.22 10.64 15.25
C ASN A 820 51.72 11.05 15.26
N SER A 821 52.63 10.13 15.54
CA SER A 821 54.07 10.44 15.57
C SER A 821 54.65 10.45 14.14
N PRO A 822 55.78 11.19 13.89
CA PRO A 822 56.45 11.17 12.61
C PRO A 822 56.91 9.75 12.19
N ALA A 823 57.27 8.90 13.14
CA ALA A 823 57.67 7.51 12.90
C ALA A 823 56.47 6.67 12.42
N ALA A 824 55.29 6.87 13.01
CA ALA A 824 54.06 6.18 12.58
C ALA A 824 53.64 6.65 11.18
N LEU A 825 53.68 7.94 10.90
CA LEU A 825 53.38 8.49 9.57
C LEU A 825 54.37 7.96 8.50
N ALA A 826 55.66 7.89 8.78
CA ALA A 826 56.67 7.32 7.87
C ALA A 826 56.43 5.81 7.62
N TYR A 827 55.90 5.09 8.60
CA TYR A 827 55.57 3.66 8.46
C TYR A 827 54.32 3.43 7.57
N GLN A 828 53.34 4.35 7.66
CA GLN A 828 52.10 4.30 6.91
C GLN A 828 52.24 4.77 5.44
N THR A 829 53.15 5.70 5.20
CA THR A 829 53.43 6.27 3.86
C THR A 829 54.66 5.68 3.20
N ILE A 830 54.91 6.00 1.93
CA ILE A 830 56.10 5.57 1.18
C ILE A 830 57.23 6.51 1.52
#